data_c9c67ca7072d3dd53d8328fc3c416c9f
#
_entry.id   c9c67ca7072d3dd53d8328fc3c416c9f
#
_cell.length_a   1.000
_cell.length_b   1.000
_cell.length_c   1.000
_cell.angle_alpha   90.00
_cell.angle_beta   90.00
_cell.angle_gamma   90.00
#
_symmetry.space_group_name_H-M   'P 1'
#
loop_
_entity.id
_entity.type
_entity.pdbx_description
1 polymer ?
#
loop_
_entity_poly.entity_id
_entity_poly.type
_entity_poly.pdbx_seq_one_letter_code
_entity_poly.pdbx_strand_id
1 'polypeptide(L)'
;MKTMDAEQTQRGKKQQKNRIERAIIMAAGTGTRMRPVTFDTPKPLIRVNGVRMIDTVIQALHENGIYEIYVVVGYKKEQFACLESEYEDVTLVENPYWDSCNNIASLYAAREHLENAMILDGDQIIYRKEILSPEFTRSGYNAVWTEEETDEWLMQVEKGIVRSCSRTGGKGGWQLFSVSRWSREDGKKLKRHLELEFEEKQNRQIYWDDVAMFCHFEEYELGIYPMQEGDLIEIDDFPELCALDSSYCGYETQGRKKQKKNKLDRQAYQNRKIQEKGQIDWMITLLPPGMIAVLSILFFLLPEQSNTILAKVRFFLGDTFGVYYLAIGLGIFLLSLYLAFSKYGTIVLGEQDEKPKYSFFAWGSMMFTCGLAADILFYSFSEWVMYAADPQIEKMGGVQEWAGVYPLFHWSLIPWGFYLVLAAAFGFMLHVRKRNRQRYSEACRPILGKQTDGIGGRLIDVLAVFALLAGTATTFSVATPLMASAINALFHVSLDRTAVTIVILLITCFVYTYSLLHGFRGIGFLANLCIYLFFGLMAYVLLFGGQTRYIIETGFFSLGRMIQYFPTLATDTDPLRETHFPQNWTIYYWAYWMVWCVAAPFFIGSISRGRTVRQTILGGYGFGVGSTILSFIIMGNESMGMQMTGKADFIAQYAKEGDLYGMIIAMIQKIPCAPLVLAVLLLTMIAFYATSFDSIALTVSCYSYRRLEEGKQPSKGIQLMWCLLLILFPIALVFSESSMSNLQSVSIVAAFPIGIVILMIVAGFLKDAGAYLKERQKK
;
A
#
# COMPACT_ATOMS: atom_id res chain seq x y z
N MET A 1 -5.67 -25.60 70.83
CA MET A 1 -5.50 -24.16 71.06
C MET A 1 -4.36 -23.62 70.16
N LYS A 2 -4.33 -23.94 68.88
CA LYS A 2 -3.38 -23.47 67.82
C LYS A 2 -3.97 -23.44 66.44
N THR A 3 -5.30 -23.43 66.29
CA THR A 3 -6.02 -23.40 65.00
C THR A 3 -7.07 -22.30 64.90
N MET A 4 -7.08 -21.34 65.83
CA MET A 4 -7.99 -20.19 65.80
C MET A 4 -7.33 -18.83 65.49
N ASP A 5 -6.00 -18.74 65.37
CA ASP A 5 -5.29 -17.48 65.08
C ASP A 5 -4.97 -17.26 63.62
N ALA A 6 -5.27 -18.23 62.70
CA ALA A 6 -5.03 -18.05 61.27
C ALA A 6 -6.22 -17.47 60.48
N GLU A 7 -7.45 -17.45 61.04
CA GLU A 7 -8.65 -16.90 60.39
C GLU A 7 -8.95 -15.43 60.76
N GLN A 8 -8.26 -14.85 61.75
CA GLN A 8 -8.43 -13.44 62.13
C GLN A 8 -7.46 -12.50 61.42
N THR A 9 -6.42 -13.00 60.73
CA THR A 9 -5.46 -12.12 60.03
C THR A 9 -5.86 -11.82 58.53
N GLN A 10 -6.98 -12.39 58.02
CA GLN A 10 -7.51 -12.10 56.69
C GLN A 10 -8.72 -11.12 56.68
N ARG A 11 -9.13 -10.62 57.85
CA ARG A 11 -10.22 -9.62 57.97
C ARG A 11 -9.67 -8.23 58.24
N GLY A 12 -8.90 -7.63 57.31
CA GLY A 12 -8.41 -6.29 57.58
C GLY A 12 -7.64 -5.53 56.50
N LYS A 13 -7.64 -6.00 55.24
CA LYS A 13 -7.33 -5.06 54.17
C LYS A 13 -8.56 -4.17 53.94
N LYS A 14 -8.63 -3.00 54.57
CA LYS A 14 -9.55 -1.90 54.13
C LYS A 14 -9.33 -1.76 52.64
N GLN A 15 -10.35 -2.07 51.81
CA GLN A 15 -10.35 -1.73 50.42
C GLN A 15 -10.14 -0.20 50.34
N GLN A 16 -9.02 0.18 49.75
CA GLN A 16 -8.70 1.59 49.57
C GLN A 16 -9.75 2.16 48.60
N LYS A 17 -10.60 3.08 49.09
CA LYS A 17 -11.58 3.77 48.26
C LYS A 17 -10.83 4.77 47.41
N ASN A 18 -10.91 4.61 46.08
CA ASN A 18 -10.46 5.61 45.14
C ASN A 18 -11.57 6.65 44.92
N ARG A 19 -11.20 7.82 44.43
CA ARG A 19 -12.13 8.88 44.07
C ARG A 19 -11.78 9.47 42.71
N ILE A 20 -12.78 9.62 41.85
CA ILE A 20 -12.68 10.33 40.61
C ILE A 20 -12.44 11.82 40.87
N GLU A 21 -11.43 12.38 40.21
CA GLU A 21 -11.06 13.79 40.26
C GLU A 21 -11.52 14.54 39.02
N ARG A 22 -11.53 13.81 37.86
CA ARG A 22 -11.82 14.40 36.53
C ARG A 22 -12.63 13.48 35.65
N ALA A 23 -13.22 14.08 34.62
CA ALA A 23 -13.93 13.33 33.58
C ALA A 23 -13.38 13.65 32.17
N ILE A 24 -13.41 12.65 31.28
CA ILE A 24 -13.08 12.75 29.85
C ILE A 24 -14.32 12.35 29.06
N ILE A 25 -14.88 13.29 28.30
CA ILE A 25 -16.06 13.06 27.47
C ILE A 25 -15.62 12.93 26.01
N MET A 26 -15.90 11.79 25.41
CA MET A 26 -15.56 11.47 24.02
C MET A 26 -16.62 12.07 23.09
N ALA A 27 -16.25 13.10 22.30
CA ALA A 27 -17.19 13.86 21.47
C ALA A 27 -16.69 14.14 20.04
N ALA A 28 -15.64 13.43 19.57
CA ALA A 28 -14.98 13.73 18.32
C ALA A 28 -15.61 13.09 17.08
N GLY A 29 -16.58 12.17 17.23
CA GLY A 29 -17.16 11.34 16.20
C GLY A 29 -18.05 12.10 15.21
N THR A 30 -18.17 11.55 13.98
CA THR A 30 -18.99 12.14 12.88
C THR A 30 -20.48 11.90 13.00
N GLY A 31 -20.93 10.92 13.80
CA GLY A 31 -22.34 10.57 14.02
C GLY A 31 -23.08 10.19 12.72
N THR A 32 -22.48 9.42 11.84
CA THR A 32 -23.02 9.12 10.49
C THR A 32 -24.37 8.43 10.52
N ARG A 33 -24.67 7.61 11.55
CA ARG A 33 -25.95 6.92 11.73
C ARG A 33 -27.10 7.87 12.07
N MET A 34 -26.77 9.06 12.63
CA MET A 34 -27.72 10.12 13.01
C MET A 34 -28.05 11.11 11.88
N ARG A 35 -27.58 10.87 10.67
CA ARG A 35 -27.90 11.72 9.52
C ARG A 35 -29.39 11.65 9.19
N PRO A 36 -30.06 12.77 8.87
CA PRO A 36 -29.45 14.03 8.36
C PRO A 36 -29.07 15.08 9.43
N VAL A 37 -29.39 14.91 10.71
CA VAL A 37 -29.22 15.91 11.77
C VAL A 37 -27.74 16.25 11.96
N THR A 38 -26.87 15.23 11.93
CA THR A 38 -25.41 15.40 12.08
C THR A 38 -24.72 16.07 10.89
N PHE A 39 -25.44 16.37 9.81
CA PHE A 39 -24.90 17.27 8.79
C PHE A 39 -24.75 18.70 9.26
N ASP A 40 -25.55 19.12 10.22
CA ASP A 40 -25.57 20.50 10.72
C ASP A 40 -25.02 20.58 12.14
N THR A 41 -25.29 19.60 13.01
CA THR A 41 -24.96 19.60 14.44
C THR A 41 -24.19 18.35 14.82
N PRO A 42 -23.03 18.42 15.51
CA PRO A 42 -22.36 17.25 16.08
C PRO A 42 -23.29 16.44 16.98
N LYS A 43 -23.15 15.09 16.97
CA LYS A 43 -24.03 14.18 17.71
C LYS A 43 -24.20 14.58 19.18
N PRO A 44 -23.15 14.90 19.97
CA PRO A 44 -23.28 15.29 21.37
C PRO A 44 -24.05 16.61 21.61
N LEU A 45 -24.07 17.51 20.63
CA LEU A 45 -24.77 18.79 20.71
C LEU A 45 -26.22 18.73 20.21
N ILE A 46 -26.71 17.57 19.77
CA ILE A 46 -28.13 17.41 19.40
C ILE A 46 -28.99 17.55 20.65
N ARG A 47 -30.09 18.31 20.51
CA ARG A 47 -31.03 18.51 21.60
C ARG A 47 -32.13 17.44 21.56
N VAL A 48 -32.30 16.71 22.64
CA VAL A 48 -33.40 15.78 22.84
C VAL A 48 -34.33 16.35 23.86
N ASN A 49 -35.60 16.55 23.51
CA ASN A 49 -36.58 17.25 24.34
C ASN A 49 -36.09 18.63 24.85
N GLY A 50 -35.32 19.34 24.00
CA GLY A 50 -34.83 20.68 24.28
C GLY A 50 -33.46 20.77 24.98
N VAL A 51 -32.92 19.67 25.53
CA VAL A 51 -31.61 19.59 26.21
C VAL A 51 -30.59 18.92 25.33
N ARG A 52 -29.35 19.45 25.23
CA ARG A 52 -28.26 18.78 24.51
C ARG A 52 -27.88 17.49 25.24
N MET A 53 -27.57 16.42 24.51
CA MET A 53 -27.17 15.16 25.14
C MET A 53 -25.96 15.35 26.07
N ILE A 54 -24.93 16.05 25.63
CA ILE A 54 -23.73 16.32 26.42
C ILE A 54 -24.02 17.13 27.69
N ASP A 55 -25.05 18.00 27.69
CA ASP A 55 -25.44 18.77 28.90
C ASP A 55 -25.93 17.83 29.99
N THR A 56 -26.62 16.73 29.66
CA THR A 56 -27.08 15.76 30.66
C THR A 56 -25.90 15.04 31.32
N VAL A 57 -24.83 14.80 30.57
CA VAL A 57 -23.59 14.19 31.06
C VAL A 57 -22.86 15.18 31.97
N ILE A 58 -22.63 16.41 31.52
CA ILE A 58 -21.94 17.45 32.31
C ILE A 58 -22.69 17.74 33.63
N GLN A 59 -24.03 17.90 33.57
CA GLN A 59 -24.84 18.14 34.79
C GLN A 59 -24.78 16.94 35.75
N ALA A 60 -24.81 15.73 35.25
CA ALA A 60 -24.67 14.53 36.08
C ALA A 60 -23.30 14.44 36.76
N LEU A 61 -22.23 14.87 36.09
CA LEU A 61 -20.88 14.98 36.67
C LEU A 61 -20.82 16.03 37.76
N HIS A 62 -21.39 17.21 37.54
CA HIS A 62 -21.46 18.30 38.54
C HIS A 62 -22.22 17.89 39.81
N GLU A 63 -23.35 17.20 39.66
CA GLU A 63 -24.14 16.73 40.82
C GLU A 63 -23.39 15.65 41.62
N ASN A 64 -22.43 14.97 41.01
CA ASN A 64 -21.53 14.03 41.66
C ASN A 64 -20.21 14.69 42.16
N GLY A 65 -20.08 16.01 42.04
CA GLY A 65 -18.92 16.76 42.53
C GLY A 65 -17.67 16.61 41.69
N ILE A 66 -17.82 16.34 40.37
CA ILE A 66 -16.72 16.23 39.38
C ILE A 66 -16.79 17.51 38.52
N TYR A 67 -15.81 18.40 38.69
CA TYR A 67 -15.73 19.69 38.03
C TYR A 67 -14.53 19.88 37.10
N GLU A 68 -13.59 18.94 37.01
CA GLU A 68 -12.50 18.96 36.04
C GLU A 68 -12.93 18.11 34.85
N ILE A 69 -13.41 18.74 33.75
CA ILE A 69 -14.03 18.04 32.63
C ILE A 69 -13.30 18.36 31.33
N TYR A 70 -12.83 17.34 30.66
CA TYR A 70 -12.17 17.39 29.35
C TYR A 70 -13.10 16.84 28.27
N VAL A 71 -13.48 17.67 27.28
CA VAL A 71 -14.30 17.23 26.15
C VAL A 71 -13.43 17.07 24.92
N VAL A 72 -13.30 15.84 24.43
CA VAL A 72 -12.48 15.53 23.26
C VAL A 72 -13.27 15.77 21.99
N VAL A 73 -12.88 16.76 21.20
CA VAL A 73 -13.59 17.26 20.02
C VAL A 73 -12.83 16.98 18.72
N GLY A 74 -13.55 16.84 17.62
CA GLY A 74 -12.99 16.61 16.29
C GLY A 74 -13.91 17.11 15.20
N TYR A 75 -14.91 16.32 14.80
CA TYR A 75 -15.89 16.71 13.80
C TYR A 75 -16.65 17.96 14.23
N LYS A 76 -16.56 19.04 13.40
CA LYS A 76 -17.19 20.35 13.66
C LYS A 76 -16.85 20.93 15.05
N LYS A 77 -15.59 20.79 15.45
CA LYS A 77 -15.08 21.23 16.76
C LYS A 77 -15.44 22.66 17.14
N GLU A 78 -15.59 23.55 16.14
CA GLU A 78 -15.92 24.97 16.33
C GLU A 78 -17.28 25.16 17.03
N GLN A 79 -18.20 24.21 16.88
CA GLN A 79 -19.53 24.29 17.52
C GLN A 79 -19.48 23.95 19.02
N PHE A 80 -18.41 23.30 19.49
CA PHE A 80 -18.26 23.02 20.92
C PHE A 80 -17.74 24.19 21.75
N ALA A 81 -17.28 25.27 21.10
CA ALA A 81 -16.84 26.49 21.82
C ALA A 81 -17.91 27.08 22.77
N CYS A 82 -19.20 26.78 22.53
CA CYS A 82 -20.27 27.17 23.44
C CYS A 82 -20.13 26.49 24.82
N LEU A 83 -19.54 25.29 24.92
CA LEU A 83 -19.38 24.60 26.21
C LEU A 83 -18.39 25.32 27.11
N GLU A 84 -17.25 25.81 26.60
CA GLU A 84 -16.28 26.59 27.40
C GLU A 84 -16.85 27.95 27.85
N SER A 85 -17.82 28.50 27.11
CA SER A 85 -18.47 29.75 27.50
C SER A 85 -19.63 29.56 28.51
N GLU A 86 -20.25 28.36 28.54
CA GLU A 86 -21.38 28.02 29.38
C GLU A 86 -20.95 27.33 30.70
N TYR A 87 -19.79 26.61 30.67
CA TYR A 87 -19.25 25.85 31.79
C TYR A 87 -17.77 26.21 32.00
N GLU A 88 -17.46 26.94 33.09
CA GLU A 88 -16.09 27.41 33.37
C GLU A 88 -15.08 26.27 33.66
N ASP A 89 -15.58 25.10 33.98
CA ASP A 89 -14.82 23.89 34.35
C ASP A 89 -14.69 22.88 33.22
N VAL A 90 -15.10 23.23 32.01
CA VAL A 90 -14.97 22.42 30.79
C VAL A 90 -13.80 22.92 29.95
N THR A 91 -12.91 22.01 29.57
CA THR A 91 -11.78 22.25 28.66
C THR A 91 -11.91 21.39 27.40
N LEU A 92 -11.81 22.02 26.23
CA LEU A 92 -11.84 21.30 24.97
C LEU A 92 -10.44 20.73 24.61
N VAL A 93 -10.38 19.43 24.29
CA VAL A 93 -9.17 18.74 23.82
C VAL A 93 -9.36 18.36 22.37
N GLU A 94 -8.52 18.89 21.47
CA GLU A 94 -8.63 18.58 20.05
C GLU A 94 -8.04 17.20 19.73
N ASN A 95 -8.82 16.36 19.06
CA ASN A 95 -8.33 15.15 18.42
C ASN A 95 -7.99 15.43 16.93
N PRO A 96 -6.72 15.56 16.55
CA PRO A 96 -6.33 15.83 15.17
C PRO A 96 -6.49 14.63 14.22
N TYR A 97 -6.83 13.46 14.75
CA TYR A 97 -6.95 12.20 14.01
C TYR A 97 -8.39 11.71 13.85
N TRP A 98 -9.39 12.54 14.17
CA TRP A 98 -10.81 12.16 14.22
C TRP A 98 -11.38 11.61 12.92
N ASP A 99 -10.81 11.95 11.76
CA ASP A 99 -11.25 11.54 10.42
C ASP A 99 -10.48 10.33 9.85
N SER A 100 -9.37 9.98 10.48
CA SER A 100 -8.42 8.97 9.96
C SER A 100 -8.21 7.77 10.87
N CYS A 101 -8.60 7.88 12.15
CA CYS A 101 -8.44 6.83 13.15
C CYS A 101 -9.78 6.52 13.84
N ASN A 102 -9.85 5.36 14.53
CA ASN A 102 -10.99 5.03 15.39
C ASN A 102 -10.89 5.80 16.73
N ASN A 103 -11.83 5.57 17.65
CA ASN A 103 -11.95 6.33 18.89
C ASN A 103 -10.76 6.18 19.86
N ILE A 104 -9.86 5.21 19.67
CA ILE A 104 -8.55 5.16 20.36
C ILE A 104 -7.80 6.50 20.22
N ALA A 105 -7.91 7.16 19.07
CA ALA A 105 -7.29 8.45 18.84
C ALA A 105 -7.85 9.56 19.73
N SER A 106 -9.14 9.47 20.09
CA SER A 106 -9.77 10.42 20.98
C SER A 106 -9.23 10.29 22.41
N LEU A 107 -9.14 9.07 22.93
CA LEU A 107 -8.56 8.88 24.26
C LEU A 107 -7.04 9.13 24.26
N TYR A 108 -6.35 8.83 23.18
CA TYR A 108 -4.93 9.17 23.00
C TYR A 108 -4.69 10.68 23.06
N ALA A 109 -5.58 11.51 22.50
CA ALA A 109 -5.50 12.96 22.58
C ALA A 109 -5.61 13.47 24.05
N ALA A 110 -6.45 12.82 24.86
CA ALA A 110 -6.66 13.16 26.26
C ALA A 110 -5.82 12.34 27.26
N ARG A 111 -4.80 11.59 26.80
CA ARG A 111 -4.04 10.62 27.61
C ARG A 111 -3.34 11.20 28.85
N GLU A 112 -3.07 12.50 28.86
CA GLU A 112 -2.46 13.16 30.02
C GLU A 112 -3.42 13.28 31.23
N HIS A 113 -4.72 13.03 31.04
CA HIS A 113 -5.76 13.24 32.02
C HIS A 113 -6.39 11.94 32.57
N LEU A 114 -5.73 10.79 32.40
CA LEU A 114 -6.28 9.47 32.72
C LEU A 114 -6.17 9.06 34.20
N GLU A 115 -5.39 9.79 35.02
CA GLU A 115 -5.23 9.48 36.44
C GLU A 115 -6.47 9.90 37.23
N ASN A 116 -7.09 8.98 37.99
CA ASN A 116 -8.33 9.20 38.73
C ASN A 116 -9.46 9.77 37.87
N ALA A 117 -9.59 9.24 36.64
CA ALA A 117 -10.51 9.75 35.64
C ALA A 117 -11.73 8.86 35.42
N MET A 118 -12.85 9.49 35.07
CA MET A 118 -14.02 8.83 34.49
C MET A 118 -14.04 9.10 32.99
N ILE A 119 -14.23 8.08 32.17
CA ILE A 119 -14.32 8.21 30.72
C ILE A 119 -15.75 7.88 30.30
N LEU A 120 -16.36 8.77 29.48
CA LEU A 120 -17.75 8.68 29.04
C LEU A 120 -17.86 9.10 27.56
N ASP A 121 -18.95 8.66 26.91
CA ASP A 121 -19.32 9.17 25.59
C ASP A 121 -20.27 10.38 25.70
N GLY A 122 -20.10 11.35 24.79
CA GLY A 122 -20.86 12.61 24.82
C GLY A 122 -22.24 12.53 24.18
N ASP A 123 -22.62 11.38 23.64
CA ASP A 123 -23.88 11.09 22.95
C ASP A 123 -24.85 10.24 23.79
N GLN A 124 -24.64 10.26 25.10
CA GLN A 124 -25.44 9.59 26.09
C GLN A 124 -26.41 10.58 26.78
N ILE A 125 -27.58 10.09 27.22
CA ILE A 125 -28.52 10.77 28.07
C ILE A 125 -28.50 10.08 29.43
N ILE A 126 -28.09 10.82 30.48
CA ILE A 126 -28.03 10.30 31.84
C ILE A 126 -29.35 10.64 32.56
N TYR A 127 -30.15 9.63 32.87
CA TYR A 127 -31.39 9.77 33.65
C TYR A 127 -31.17 9.61 35.13
N ARG A 128 -30.36 8.63 35.53
CA ARG A 128 -30.01 8.42 36.95
C ARG A 128 -28.56 8.82 37.20
N LYS A 129 -28.40 9.99 37.82
CA LYS A 129 -27.10 10.65 37.97
C LYS A 129 -26.15 9.92 38.93
N GLU A 130 -26.69 9.14 39.87
CA GLU A 130 -25.94 8.36 40.87
C GLU A 130 -25.08 7.27 40.22
N ILE A 131 -25.34 6.88 38.96
CA ILE A 131 -24.49 5.94 38.20
C ILE A 131 -23.10 6.53 37.95
N LEU A 132 -22.91 7.85 38.06
CA LEU A 132 -21.63 8.54 37.93
C LEU A 132 -20.97 8.81 39.30
N SER A 133 -21.29 8.03 40.34
CA SER A 133 -20.66 8.20 41.66
C SER A 133 -19.13 8.23 41.55
N PRO A 134 -18.45 9.23 42.17
CA PRO A 134 -17.01 9.38 42.09
C PRO A 134 -16.25 8.38 42.97
N GLU A 135 -16.92 7.75 43.94
CA GLU A 135 -16.26 6.73 44.80
C GLU A 135 -16.25 5.38 44.14
N PHE A 136 -15.08 4.73 44.10
CA PHE A 136 -14.92 3.42 43.51
C PHE A 136 -13.82 2.59 44.19
N THR A 137 -13.84 1.28 43.98
CA THR A 137 -12.89 0.37 44.63
C THR A 137 -11.83 -0.16 43.66
N ARG A 138 -12.13 -0.27 42.37
CA ARG A 138 -11.22 -0.72 41.31
C ARG A 138 -11.61 -0.12 39.99
N SER A 139 -10.70 -0.05 39.04
CA SER A 139 -11.01 0.38 37.67
C SER A 139 -12.01 -0.56 37.03
N GLY A 140 -12.89 -0.04 36.18
CA GLY A 140 -13.92 -0.86 35.55
C GLY A 140 -15.03 -0.08 34.89
N TYR A 141 -16.07 -0.77 34.44
CA TYR A 141 -17.13 -0.25 33.57
C TYR A 141 -18.51 -0.32 34.22
N ASN A 142 -19.38 0.61 33.85
CA ASN A 142 -20.80 0.47 34.12
C ASN A 142 -21.37 -0.66 33.25
N ALA A 143 -22.29 -1.44 33.79
CA ALA A 143 -22.86 -2.57 33.10
C ALA A 143 -24.30 -2.89 33.53
N VAL A 144 -25.08 -3.43 32.60
CA VAL A 144 -26.44 -3.96 32.83
C VAL A 144 -26.42 -5.45 32.63
N TRP A 145 -27.06 -6.21 33.53
CA TRP A 145 -27.24 -7.64 33.34
C TRP A 145 -28.31 -7.90 32.30
N THR A 146 -28.02 -8.73 31.32
CA THR A 146 -29.00 -9.18 30.33
C THR A 146 -29.04 -10.71 30.24
N GLU A 147 -30.25 -11.24 30.14
CA GLU A 147 -30.50 -12.67 29.82
C GLU A 147 -30.87 -12.85 28.35
N GLU A 148 -31.15 -11.75 27.64
CA GLU A 148 -31.49 -11.77 26.23
C GLU A 148 -30.23 -11.86 25.36
N GLU A 149 -30.41 -12.28 24.12
CA GLU A 149 -29.33 -12.26 23.14
C GLU A 149 -29.05 -10.83 22.68
N THR A 150 -27.80 -10.39 22.78
CA THR A 150 -27.38 -9.04 22.41
C THR A 150 -26.16 -9.09 21.51
N ASP A 151 -26.04 -8.13 20.60
CA ASP A 151 -24.84 -7.92 19.76
C ASP A 151 -23.83 -6.98 20.43
N GLU A 152 -24.19 -6.38 21.59
CA GLU A 152 -23.32 -5.48 22.34
C GLU A 152 -22.25 -6.24 23.12
N TRP A 153 -21.18 -5.55 23.50
CA TRP A 153 -20.08 -6.19 24.25
C TRP A 153 -20.56 -6.77 25.55
N LEU A 154 -20.33 -8.07 25.72
CA LEU A 154 -20.86 -8.85 26.85
C LEU A 154 -19.72 -9.39 27.71
N MET A 155 -19.71 -8.98 28.99
CA MET A 155 -18.71 -9.37 29.98
C MET A 155 -19.18 -10.54 30.83
N GLN A 156 -18.29 -11.50 31.07
CA GLN A 156 -18.46 -12.54 32.10
C GLN A 156 -17.69 -12.13 33.36
N VAL A 157 -18.40 -12.15 34.50
CA VAL A 157 -17.89 -11.59 35.76
C VAL A 157 -17.95 -12.65 36.84
N GLU A 158 -16.83 -12.83 37.55
CA GLU A 158 -16.76 -13.68 38.74
C GLU A 158 -16.26 -12.86 39.94
N LYS A 159 -17.00 -12.91 41.05
CA LYS A 159 -16.68 -12.17 42.27
C LYS A 159 -16.42 -10.67 42.04
N GLY A 160 -17.18 -10.07 41.13
CA GLY A 160 -17.07 -8.66 40.80
C GLY A 160 -15.87 -8.28 39.92
N ILE A 161 -15.17 -9.26 39.35
CA ILE A 161 -14.04 -9.05 38.43
C ILE A 161 -14.42 -9.58 37.05
N VAL A 162 -14.16 -8.81 36.00
CA VAL A 162 -14.32 -9.21 34.61
C VAL A 162 -13.30 -10.33 34.29
N ARG A 163 -13.80 -11.46 33.78
CA ARG A 163 -12.97 -12.61 33.42
C ARG A 163 -12.78 -12.74 31.92
N SER A 164 -13.80 -12.34 31.17
CA SER A 164 -13.72 -12.29 29.69
C SER A 164 -14.73 -11.31 29.17
N CYS A 165 -14.54 -10.87 27.93
CA CYS A 165 -15.44 -10.02 27.19
C CYS A 165 -15.61 -10.54 25.76
N SER A 166 -16.86 -10.61 25.28
CA SER A 166 -17.20 -10.95 23.90
C SER A 166 -17.51 -9.66 23.14
N ARG A 167 -16.84 -9.42 22.02
CA ARG A 167 -17.13 -8.28 21.13
C ARG A 167 -18.36 -8.47 20.24
N THR A 168 -18.82 -9.70 20.09
CA THR A 168 -19.93 -10.09 19.23
C THR A 168 -21.18 -10.41 20.03
N GLY A 169 -21.23 -9.93 21.28
CA GLY A 169 -22.36 -10.18 22.17
C GLY A 169 -22.47 -11.62 22.63
N GLY A 170 -23.71 -12.05 22.84
CA GLY A 170 -24.07 -13.37 23.33
C GLY A 170 -25.31 -13.35 24.21
N LYS A 171 -25.48 -14.36 25.05
CA LYS A 171 -26.62 -14.50 25.94
C LYS A 171 -26.15 -14.72 27.37
N GLY A 172 -26.80 -14.03 28.33
CA GLY A 172 -26.54 -14.21 29.76
C GLY A 172 -25.18 -13.64 30.20
N GLY A 173 -25.11 -12.34 30.52
CA GLY A 173 -23.88 -11.66 30.92
C GLY A 173 -24.11 -10.18 31.22
N TRP A 174 -23.03 -9.46 31.47
CA TRP A 174 -23.04 -8.04 31.77
C TRP A 174 -22.74 -7.24 30.50
N GLN A 175 -23.76 -6.56 29.93
CA GLN A 175 -23.60 -5.67 28.79
C GLN A 175 -22.78 -4.44 29.21
N LEU A 176 -21.72 -4.16 28.49
CA LEU A 176 -20.82 -3.01 28.73
C LEU A 176 -21.47 -1.72 28.23
N PHE A 177 -21.39 -0.67 29.04
CA PHE A 177 -21.70 0.70 28.65
C PHE A 177 -20.46 1.58 28.74
N SER A 178 -20.36 2.58 27.85
CA SER A 178 -19.21 3.48 27.71
C SER A 178 -19.11 4.49 28.88
N VAL A 179 -19.21 4.01 30.12
CA VAL A 179 -18.92 4.76 31.35
C VAL A 179 -17.93 3.93 32.16
N SER A 180 -16.71 4.44 32.31
CA SER A 180 -15.65 3.70 33.01
C SER A 180 -14.93 4.57 34.04
N ARG A 181 -14.36 3.93 35.07
CA ARG A 181 -13.59 4.56 36.14
C ARG A 181 -12.18 4.02 36.15
N TRP A 182 -11.21 4.89 36.28
CA TRP A 182 -9.81 4.56 36.25
C TRP A 182 -9.10 5.08 37.49
N SER A 183 -8.47 4.18 38.25
CA SER A 183 -7.62 4.54 39.38
C SER A 183 -6.37 5.27 38.90
N ARG A 184 -5.66 5.90 39.81
CA ARG A 184 -4.40 6.57 39.49
C ARG A 184 -3.39 5.61 38.88
N GLU A 185 -3.29 4.39 39.42
CA GLU A 185 -2.33 3.38 38.92
C GLU A 185 -2.72 2.84 37.56
N ASP A 186 -4.00 2.47 37.38
CA ASP A 186 -4.48 1.93 36.11
C ASP A 186 -4.58 3.01 35.03
N GLY A 187 -4.85 4.27 35.40
CA GLY A 187 -4.79 5.40 34.47
C GLY A 187 -3.38 5.60 33.89
N LYS A 188 -2.34 5.45 34.74
CA LYS A 188 -0.94 5.47 34.27
C LYS A 188 -0.60 4.30 33.35
N LYS A 189 -1.11 3.11 33.68
CA LYS A 189 -0.94 1.94 32.81
C LYS A 189 -1.65 2.16 31.46
N LEU A 190 -2.90 2.67 31.52
CA LEU A 190 -3.69 2.91 30.33
C LEU A 190 -3.03 3.96 29.41
N LYS A 191 -2.45 5.03 29.97
CA LYS A 191 -1.66 5.99 29.19
C LYS A 191 -0.51 5.29 28.45
N ARG A 192 0.31 4.52 29.16
CA ARG A 192 1.44 3.79 28.57
C ARG A 192 0.98 2.81 27.47
N HIS A 193 -0.11 2.09 27.70
CA HIS A 193 -0.63 1.14 26.73
C HIS A 193 -1.27 1.84 25.51
N LEU A 194 -1.91 2.99 25.69
CA LEU A 194 -2.38 3.81 24.58
C LEU A 194 -1.23 4.32 23.71
N GLU A 195 -0.14 4.77 24.32
CA GLU A 195 1.06 5.21 23.61
C GLU A 195 1.70 4.03 22.86
N LEU A 196 1.82 2.88 23.49
CA LEU A 196 2.32 1.65 22.88
C LEU A 196 1.46 1.21 21.66
N GLU A 197 0.14 1.14 21.83
CA GLU A 197 -0.75 0.71 20.75
C GLU A 197 -0.82 1.75 19.63
N PHE A 198 -0.95 3.03 19.97
CA PHE A 198 -1.16 4.10 19.00
C PHE A 198 0.13 4.53 18.27
N GLU A 199 1.24 4.69 19.01
CA GLU A 199 2.51 5.18 18.46
C GLU A 199 3.42 4.05 17.96
N GLU A 200 3.69 3.03 18.79
CA GLU A 200 4.66 2.00 18.45
C GLU A 200 4.05 0.93 17.55
N LYS A 201 2.90 0.35 17.94
CA LYS A 201 2.23 -0.69 17.15
C LYS A 201 1.40 -0.14 15.99
N GLN A 202 1.15 1.18 15.92
CA GLN A 202 0.31 1.83 14.90
C GLN A 202 -1.11 1.24 14.83
N ASN A 203 -1.64 0.77 15.94
CA ASN A 203 -2.93 0.08 16.04
C ASN A 203 -4.08 1.10 16.16
N ARG A 204 -4.24 1.97 15.15
CA ARG A 204 -5.08 3.19 15.18
C ARG A 204 -6.54 2.95 14.81
N GLN A 205 -6.93 1.72 14.46
CA GLN A 205 -8.29 1.39 14.02
C GLN A 205 -9.08 0.58 15.05
N ILE A 206 -8.54 0.41 16.27
CA ILE A 206 -9.22 -0.25 17.38
C ILE A 206 -10.04 0.76 18.19
N TYR A 207 -10.97 0.26 19.00
CA TYR A 207 -11.60 1.04 20.04
C TYR A 207 -10.64 1.27 21.18
N TRP A 208 -10.80 2.38 21.91
CA TRP A 208 -9.94 2.62 23.08
C TRP A 208 -10.13 1.57 24.18
N ASP A 209 -11.37 1.05 24.32
CA ASP A 209 -11.70 -0.03 25.24
C ASP A 209 -10.95 -1.32 24.93
N ASP A 210 -10.62 -1.56 23.66
CA ASP A 210 -9.81 -2.72 23.23
C ASP A 210 -8.47 -2.76 23.94
N VAL A 211 -7.91 -1.61 24.30
CA VAL A 211 -6.58 -1.50 24.92
C VAL A 211 -6.54 -2.28 26.25
N ALA A 212 -7.49 -2.03 27.13
CA ALA A 212 -7.55 -2.71 28.43
C ALA A 212 -8.28 -4.04 28.36
N MET A 213 -9.31 -4.19 27.51
CA MET A 213 -10.18 -5.36 27.49
C MET A 213 -9.63 -6.52 26.65
N PHE A 214 -8.72 -6.25 25.69
CA PHE A 214 -8.22 -7.28 24.78
C PHE A 214 -6.70 -7.22 24.55
N CYS A 215 -6.11 -6.03 24.40
CA CYS A 215 -4.69 -5.92 24.07
C CYS A 215 -3.80 -6.21 25.30
N HIS A 216 -4.24 -5.78 26.49
CA HIS A 216 -3.49 -5.86 27.74
C HIS A 216 -4.34 -6.38 28.90
N PHE A 217 -5.31 -7.24 28.64
CA PHE A 217 -6.31 -7.68 29.60
C PHE A 217 -5.71 -8.26 30.90
N GLU A 218 -4.64 -9.03 30.79
CA GLU A 218 -3.98 -9.68 31.93
C GLU A 218 -3.30 -8.69 32.89
N GLU A 219 -3.08 -7.44 32.46
CA GLU A 219 -2.44 -6.40 33.28
C GLU A 219 -3.45 -5.59 34.12
N TYR A 220 -4.77 -5.85 33.95
CA TYR A 220 -5.84 -5.15 34.65
C TYR A 220 -6.76 -6.11 35.42
N GLU A 221 -7.15 -5.70 36.61
CA GLU A 221 -8.27 -6.31 37.35
C GLU A 221 -9.52 -5.43 37.26
N LEU A 222 -10.21 -5.48 36.10
CA LEU A 222 -11.37 -4.65 35.85
C LEU A 222 -12.60 -5.16 36.62
N GLY A 223 -13.35 -4.22 37.20
CA GLY A 223 -14.62 -4.48 37.86
C GLY A 223 -15.83 -4.03 37.05
N ILE A 224 -17.02 -4.28 37.60
CA ILE A 224 -18.26 -3.75 37.06
C ILE A 224 -18.97 -2.86 38.08
N TYR A 225 -19.71 -1.89 37.58
CA TYR A 225 -20.61 -1.00 38.31
C TYR A 225 -22.03 -1.24 37.81
N PRO A 226 -22.83 -2.08 38.52
CA PRO A 226 -24.16 -2.45 38.09
C PRO A 226 -25.07 -1.22 37.99
N MET A 227 -25.80 -1.13 36.89
CA MET A 227 -26.89 -0.17 36.70
C MET A 227 -28.14 -0.89 36.14
N GLN A 228 -29.28 -0.20 36.15
CA GLN A 228 -30.52 -0.72 35.62
C GLN A 228 -30.72 -0.23 34.17
N GLU A 229 -31.46 -0.99 33.41
CA GLU A 229 -31.91 -0.59 32.07
C GLU A 229 -32.69 0.73 32.17
N GLY A 230 -32.33 1.70 31.30
CA GLY A 230 -32.92 3.03 31.30
C GLY A 230 -32.26 4.05 32.23
N ASP A 231 -31.28 3.68 33.10
CA ASP A 231 -30.49 4.64 33.87
C ASP A 231 -29.66 5.58 32.99
N LEU A 232 -29.25 5.05 31.85
CA LEU A 232 -28.52 5.71 30.78
C LEU A 232 -29.07 5.23 29.45
N ILE A 233 -29.27 6.13 28.49
CA ILE A 233 -29.64 5.79 27.12
C ILE A 233 -28.58 6.33 26.19
N GLU A 234 -28.04 5.45 25.35
CA GLU A 234 -27.18 5.80 24.21
C GLU A 234 -28.06 5.88 22.96
N ILE A 235 -27.94 6.98 22.21
CA ILE A 235 -28.75 7.20 21.00
C ILE A 235 -27.87 6.98 19.80
N ASP A 236 -27.96 5.83 19.17
CA ASP A 236 -27.03 5.44 18.14
C ASP A 236 -27.43 5.81 16.72
N ASP A 237 -28.73 5.87 16.46
CA ASP A 237 -29.24 6.13 15.12
C ASP A 237 -30.40 7.13 15.08
N PHE A 238 -30.79 7.52 13.87
CA PHE A 238 -31.85 8.49 13.66
C PHE A 238 -33.26 7.98 14.07
N PRO A 239 -33.64 6.71 13.86
CA PRO A 239 -34.87 6.14 14.38
C PRO A 239 -34.99 6.23 15.91
N GLU A 240 -33.93 5.95 16.67
CA GLU A 240 -33.90 6.07 18.14
C GLU A 240 -34.10 7.51 18.59
N LEU A 241 -33.43 8.48 17.91
CA LEU A 241 -33.66 9.89 18.14
C LEU A 241 -35.13 10.28 17.93
N CYS A 242 -35.75 9.79 16.85
CA CYS A 242 -37.18 10.03 16.58
C CYS A 242 -38.11 9.39 17.62
N ALA A 243 -37.73 8.26 18.18
CA ALA A 243 -38.51 7.58 19.23
C ALA A 243 -38.50 8.38 20.54
N LEU A 244 -37.36 9.01 20.86
CA LEU A 244 -37.21 9.81 22.08
C LEU A 244 -37.71 11.25 21.93
N ASP A 245 -37.59 11.85 20.75
CA ASP A 245 -38.06 13.19 20.45
C ASP A 245 -38.73 13.22 19.05
N SER A 246 -40.05 13.18 19.06
CA SER A 246 -40.89 13.16 17.85
C SER A 246 -40.76 14.40 16.96
N SER A 247 -40.15 15.49 17.46
CA SER A 247 -39.89 16.70 16.67
C SER A 247 -38.91 16.40 15.50
N TYR A 248 -38.06 15.41 15.65
CA TYR A 248 -37.12 14.97 14.61
C TYR A 248 -37.80 14.09 13.54
N CYS A 249 -38.90 13.40 13.82
CA CYS A 249 -39.64 12.61 12.84
C CYS A 249 -40.13 13.44 11.63
N GLY A 250 -40.34 14.75 11.82
CA GLY A 250 -40.67 15.72 10.76
C GLY A 250 -39.47 16.18 9.93
N TYR A 251 -38.24 15.88 10.35
CA TYR A 251 -37.02 16.29 9.64
C TYR A 251 -36.90 15.63 8.26
N GLU A 252 -37.41 14.42 8.12
CA GLU A 252 -37.55 13.78 6.80
C GLU A 252 -38.56 14.51 5.90
N THR A 253 -39.64 15.04 6.43
CA THR A 253 -40.71 15.74 5.68
C THR A 253 -40.36 17.22 5.42
N GLN A 254 -39.67 17.89 6.33
CA GLN A 254 -39.10 19.23 6.05
C GLN A 254 -37.91 19.15 5.09
N GLY A 255 -37.10 18.13 5.22
CA GLY A 255 -36.13 17.73 4.23
C GLY A 255 -36.81 17.50 2.85
N ARG A 256 -37.99 16.85 2.78
CA ARG A 256 -38.78 16.66 1.54
C ARG A 256 -39.44 17.96 1.02
N LYS A 257 -39.78 18.94 1.85
CA LYS A 257 -40.33 20.26 1.40
C LYS A 257 -39.23 21.23 0.97
N LYS A 258 -38.07 21.27 1.63
CA LYS A 258 -36.83 21.85 1.09
C LYS A 258 -36.35 21.07 -0.15
N GLN A 259 -36.62 19.75 -0.19
CA GLN A 259 -36.33 18.86 -1.31
C GLN A 259 -37.19 19.12 -2.56
N LYS A 260 -38.42 19.69 -2.49
CA LYS A 260 -39.19 20.07 -3.68
C LYS A 260 -38.64 21.35 -4.34
N LYS A 261 -38.03 22.27 -3.59
CA LYS A 261 -37.26 23.41 -4.13
C LYS A 261 -35.87 22.96 -4.61
N ASN A 262 -35.30 21.93 -3.98
CA ASN A 262 -34.04 21.28 -4.33
C ASN A 262 -34.19 20.00 -5.18
N LYS A 263 -35.39 19.71 -5.76
CA LYS A 263 -35.54 18.54 -6.64
C LYS A 263 -34.80 18.73 -7.96
N LEU A 264 -34.65 19.99 -8.43
CA LEU A 264 -33.70 20.32 -9.52
C LEU A 264 -32.24 20.33 -9.03
N ASP A 265 -31.95 20.81 -7.83
CA ASP A 265 -30.59 20.74 -7.24
C ASP A 265 -30.25 19.33 -6.72
N ARG A 266 -31.25 18.50 -6.35
CA ARG A 266 -31.02 17.08 -6.01
C ARG A 266 -30.95 16.18 -7.23
N GLN A 267 -31.65 16.44 -8.30
CA GLN A 267 -31.35 15.78 -9.57
C GLN A 267 -29.94 16.21 -10.05
N ALA A 268 -29.56 17.45 -9.88
CA ALA A 268 -28.19 17.91 -10.12
C ALA A 268 -27.20 17.35 -9.07
N TYR A 269 -27.59 17.21 -7.80
CA TYR A 269 -26.76 16.65 -6.71
C TYR A 269 -26.81 15.12 -6.64
N GLN A 270 -27.94 14.46 -6.94
CA GLN A 270 -27.97 13.02 -7.17
C GLN A 270 -27.42 12.68 -8.56
N ASN A 271 -27.57 13.51 -9.56
CA ASN A 271 -26.81 13.40 -10.80
C ASN A 271 -25.32 13.75 -10.58
N ARG A 272 -24.96 14.65 -9.67
CA ARG A 272 -23.58 14.82 -9.19
C ARG A 272 -23.15 13.65 -8.29
N LYS A 273 -23.97 13.13 -7.40
CA LYS A 273 -23.66 11.98 -6.52
C LYS A 273 -23.73 10.64 -7.24
N ILE A 274 -24.55 10.52 -8.29
CA ILE A 274 -24.52 9.42 -9.25
C ILE A 274 -23.35 9.62 -10.23
N GLN A 275 -22.96 10.87 -10.52
CA GLN A 275 -21.71 11.22 -11.19
C GLN A 275 -20.48 11.16 -10.28
N GLU A 276 -20.63 11.27 -8.95
CA GLU A 276 -19.58 11.20 -7.92
C GLU A 276 -19.39 9.79 -7.34
N LYS A 277 -20.39 8.91 -7.36
CA LYS A 277 -20.18 7.45 -7.26
C LYS A 277 -19.44 7.06 -8.53
N GLY A 278 -18.12 6.81 -8.41
CA GLY A 278 -17.19 6.51 -9.48
C GLY A 278 -17.84 5.67 -10.59
N GLN A 279 -18.34 6.35 -11.62
CA GLN A 279 -18.85 5.65 -12.78
C GLN A 279 -17.69 4.86 -13.39
N ILE A 280 -17.87 3.58 -13.51
CA ILE A 280 -16.93 2.70 -14.18
C ILE A 280 -16.78 3.17 -15.62
N ASP A 281 -15.56 3.39 -16.07
CA ASP A 281 -15.22 3.68 -17.45
C ASP A 281 -15.04 2.34 -18.19
N TRP A 282 -16.16 1.80 -18.67
CA TRP A 282 -16.17 0.49 -19.34
C TRP A 282 -15.25 0.41 -20.55
N MET A 283 -14.98 1.53 -21.22
CA MET A 283 -14.04 1.56 -22.33
C MET A 283 -12.61 1.22 -21.86
N ILE A 284 -12.15 1.86 -20.79
CA ILE A 284 -10.80 1.61 -20.22
C ILE A 284 -10.76 0.24 -19.52
N THR A 285 -11.90 -0.19 -18.97
CA THR A 285 -11.99 -1.45 -18.22
C THR A 285 -11.98 -2.68 -19.14
N LEU A 286 -12.67 -2.62 -20.29
CA LEU A 286 -12.87 -3.80 -21.14
C LEU A 286 -12.04 -3.80 -22.44
N LEU A 287 -11.69 -2.63 -22.99
CA LEU A 287 -11.00 -2.57 -24.26
C LEU A 287 -9.57 -3.15 -24.19
N PRO A 288 -8.71 -2.79 -23.21
CA PRO A 288 -7.37 -3.39 -23.13
C PRO A 288 -7.39 -4.90 -22.92
N PRO A 289 -8.16 -5.48 -21.96
CA PRO A 289 -8.27 -6.93 -21.83
C PRO A 289 -8.84 -7.60 -23.08
N GLY A 290 -9.82 -6.96 -23.75
CA GLY A 290 -10.40 -7.44 -25.00
C GLY A 290 -9.35 -7.50 -26.12
N MET A 291 -8.53 -6.47 -26.28
CA MET A 291 -7.40 -6.48 -27.23
C MET A 291 -6.42 -7.61 -26.92
N ILE A 292 -6.09 -7.82 -25.67
CA ILE A 292 -5.19 -8.90 -25.24
C ILE A 292 -5.83 -10.26 -25.50
N ALA A 293 -7.10 -10.44 -25.20
CA ALA A 293 -7.80 -11.69 -25.48
C ALA A 293 -7.79 -12.01 -26.99
N VAL A 294 -8.05 -11.02 -27.85
CA VAL A 294 -7.97 -11.18 -29.30
C VAL A 294 -6.54 -11.58 -29.72
N LEU A 295 -5.53 -10.87 -29.21
CA LEU A 295 -4.12 -11.20 -29.49
C LEU A 295 -3.79 -12.63 -29.03
N SER A 296 -4.19 -13.03 -27.83
CA SER A 296 -3.96 -14.38 -27.30
C SER A 296 -4.63 -15.44 -28.16
N ILE A 297 -5.87 -15.22 -28.61
CA ILE A 297 -6.57 -16.13 -29.54
C ILE A 297 -5.83 -16.22 -30.87
N LEU A 298 -5.36 -15.11 -31.44
CA LEU A 298 -4.59 -15.11 -32.68
C LEU A 298 -3.27 -15.87 -32.53
N PHE A 299 -2.55 -15.68 -31.44
CA PHE A 299 -1.33 -16.43 -31.15
C PHE A 299 -1.58 -17.94 -31.01
N PHE A 300 -2.71 -18.33 -30.43
CA PHE A 300 -3.11 -19.72 -30.25
C PHE A 300 -3.55 -20.39 -31.59
N LEU A 301 -4.39 -19.68 -32.36
CA LEU A 301 -4.96 -20.22 -33.59
C LEU A 301 -4.00 -20.15 -34.80
N LEU A 302 -3.15 -19.12 -34.83
CA LEU A 302 -2.27 -18.80 -35.97
C LEU A 302 -0.83 -18.51 -35.49
N PRO A 303 -0.16 -19.44 -34.79
CA PRO A 303 1.13 -19.16 -34.13
C PRO A 303 2.22 -18.70 -35.12
N GLU A 304 2.40 -19.36 -36.26
CA GLU A 304 3.45 -18.99 -37.22
C GLU A 304 3.23 -17.59 -37.83
N GLN A 305 1.99 -17.29 -38.25
CA GLN A 305 1.66 -16.00 -38.85
C GLN A 305 1.78 -14.87 -37.79
N SER A 306 1.29 -15.13 -36.59
CA SER A 306 1.37 -14.17 -35.49
C SER A 306 2.81 -13.85 -35.10
N ASN A 307 3.67 -14.89 -35.01
CA ASN A 307 5.09 -14.72 -34.73
C ASN A 307 5.80 -13.96 -35.87
N THR A 308 5.48 -14.24 -37.12
CA THR A 308 6.05 -13.56 -38.29
C THR A 308 5.66 -12.08 -38.31
N ILE A 309 4.37 -11.74 -38.03
CA ILE A 309 3.88 -10.38 -38.00
C ILE A 309 4.54 -9.65 -36.83
N LEU A 310 4.56 -10.27 -35.65
CA LEU A 310 5.16 -9.67 -34.44
C LEU A 310 6.64 -9.36 -34.65
N ALA A 311 7.40 -10.30 -35.27
CA ALA A 311 8.81 -10.10 -35.61
C ALA A 311 9.01 -8.94 -36.58
N LYS A 312 8.15 -8.80 -37.63
CA LYS A 312 8.20 -7.66 -38.55
C LYS A 312 7.90 -6.32 -37.85
N VAL A 313 6.90 -6.28 -36.97
CA VAL A 313 6.56 -5.08 -36.22
C VAL A 313 7.68 -4.74 -35.23
N ARG A 314 8.25 -5.74 -34.54
CA ARG A 314 9.41 -5.57 -33.67
C ARG A 314 10.61 -4.99 -34.44
N PHE A 315 10.94 -5.59 -35.60
CA PHE A 315 12.02 -5.08 -36.42
C PHE A 315 11.78 -3.63 -36.84
N PHE A 316 10.57 -3.31 -37.34
CA PHE A 316 10.24 -1.96 -37.71
C PHE A 316 10.37 -0.97 -36.53
N LEU A 317 9.83 -1.30 -35.36
CA LEU A 317 9.87 -0.40 -34.21
C LEU A 317 11.24 -0.40 -33.50
N GLY A 318 11.85 -1.55 -33.31
CA GLY A 318 13.09 -1.69 -32.54
C GLY A 318 14.36 -1.43 -33.33
N ASP A 319 14.34 -1.72 -34.65
CA ASP A 319 15.49 -1.50 -35.51
C ASP A 319 15.41 -0.14 -36.22
N THR A 320 14.33 0.12 -36.98
CA THR A 320 14.18 1.37 -37.73
C THR A 320 14.02 2.58 -36.80
N PHE A 321 13.25 2.44 -35.71
CA PHE A 321 13.06 3.47 -34.69
C PHE A 321 13.89 3.25 -33.44
N GLY A 322 14.92 2.41 -33.46
CA GLY A 322 15.76 2.10 -32.29
C GLY A 322 16.34 3.34 -31.60
N VAL A 323 16.78 4.33 -32.37
CA VAL A 323 17.28 5.61 -31.86
C VAL A 323 16.25 6.34 -30.99
N TYR A 324 14.95 6.19 -31.27
CA TYR A 324 13.89 6.77 -30.44
C TYR A 324 13.96 6.27 -28.98
N TYR A 325 14.10 4.97 -28.76
CA TYR A 325 14.18 4.40 -27.42
C TYR A 325 15.46 4.84 -26.71
N LEU A 326 16.59 4.83 -27.42
CA LEU A 326 17.88 5.24 -26.86
C LEU A 326 17.87 6.71 -26.48
N ALA A 327 17.34 7.57 -27.36
CA ALA A 327 17.26 9.02 -27.13
C ALA A 327 16.32 9.36 -25.96
N ILE A 328 15.16 8.70 -25.86
CA ILE A 328 14.26 8.88 -24.70
C ILE A 328 14.95 8.39 -23.42
N GLY A 329 15.57 7.22 -23.42
CA GLY A 329 16.24 6.67 -22.24
C GLY A 329 17.32 7.61 -21.72
N LEU A 330 18.26 8.00 -22.58
CA LEU A 330 19.34 8.91 -22.22
C LEU A 330 18.79 10.30 -21.84
N GLY A 331 17.82 10.81 -22.60
CA GLY A 331 17.19 12.12 -22.32
C GLY A 331 16.49 12.18 -20.97
N ILE A 332 15.76 11.13 -20.60
CA ILE A 332 15.08 11.01 -19.29
C ILE A 332 16.10 10.90 -18.14
N PHE A 333 17.18 10.14 -18.32
CA PHE A 333 18.26 10.08 -17.36
C PHE A 333 18.90 11.47 -17.12
N LEU A 334 19.28 12.16 -18.20
CA LEU A 334 19.86 13.52 -18.09
C LEU A 334 18.85 14.49 -17.46
N LEU A 335 17.58 14.38 -17.80
CA LEU A 335 16.51 15.19 -17.20
C LEU A 335 16.37 14.88 -15.68
N SER A 336 16.51 13.64 -15.27
CA SER A 336 16.45 13.29 -13.84
C SER A 336 17.53 14.02 -13.04
N LEU A 337 18.76 14.09 -13.59
CA LEU A 337 19.86 14.84 -13.00
C LEU A 337 19.58 16.34 -13.00
N TYR A 338 19.08 16.88 -14.11
CA TYR A 338 18.68 18.28 -14.17
C TYR A 338 17.61 18.62 -13.11
N LEU A 339 16.58 17.80 -12.96
CA LEU A 339 15.55 18.00 -11.94
C LEU A 339 16.11 17.94 -10.52
N ALA A 340 17.03 17.01 -10.24
CA ALA A 340 17.64 16.85 -8.93
C ALA A 340 18.53 18.05 -8.54
N PHE A 341 19.32 18.57 -9.48
CA PHE A 341 20.31 19.60 -9.19
C PHE A 341 19.90 21.04 -9.52
N SER A 342 18.74 21.21 -10.17
CA SER A 342 18.20 22.54 -10.46
C SER A 342 17.22 23.04 -9.38
N LYS A 343 16.58 24.20 -9.64
CA LYS A 343 15.52 24.76 -8.80
C LYS A 343 14.29 23.84 -8.64
N TYR A 344 14.05 22.94 -9.57
CA TYR A 344 12.96 21.96 -9.48
C TYR A 344 13.20 20.99 -8.32
N GLY A 345 14.47 20.68 -8.01
CA GLY A 345 14.84 19.81 -6.91
C GLY A 345 14.45 20.31 -5.53
N THR A 346 14.16 21.62 -5.38
CA THR A 346 13.75 22.22 -4.10
C THR A 346 12.23 22.13 -3.85
N ILE A 347 11.45 21.68 -4.83
CA ILE A 347 10.00 21.52 -4.68
C ILE A 347 9.74 20.38 -3.68
N VAL A 348 9.00 20.68 -2.61
CA VAL A 348 8.48 19.68 -1.67
C VAL A 348 7.24 19.04 -2.29
N LEU A 349 7.18 17.73 -2.32
CA LEU A 349 6.01 16.97 -2.76
C LEU A 349 4.95 16.99 -1.66
N GLY A 350 4.28 18.14 -1.53
CA GLY A 350 3.33 18.43 -0.47
C GLY A 350 3.22 19.93 -0.22
N GLU A 351 2.82 20.32 0.98
CA GLU A 351 2.90 21.70 1.43
C GLU A 351 4.36 22.08 1.73
N GLN A 352 4.64 23.38 1.75
CA GLN A 352 6.04 23.85 1.78
C GLN A 352 6.84 23.34 3.00
N ASP A 353 6.17 23.28 4.15
CA ASP A 353 6.76 22.88 5.44
C ASP A 353 6.32 21.47 5.87
N GLU A 354 5.73 20.71 4.95
CA GLU A 354 5.23 19.37 5.24
C GLU A 354 6.39 18.41 5.51
N LYS A 355 6.33 17.74 6.67
CA LYS A 355 7.32 16.73 7.05
C LYS A 355 7.09 15.43 6.25
N PRO A 356 8.16 14.67 5.94
CA PRO A 356 8.01 13.38 5.28
C PRO A 356 7.07 12.44 6.03
N LYS A 357 6.11 11.85 5.31
CA LYS A 357 5.12 10.89 5.85
C LYS A 357 5.78 9.63 6.45
N TYR A 358 6.89 9.20 5.87
CA TYR A 358 7.62 8.00 6.29
C TYR A 358 9.02 8.36 6.73
N SER A 359 9.57 7.63 7.72
CA SER A 359 10.97 7.75 8.10
C SER A 359 11.90 7.48 6.91
N PHE A 360 13.14 7.93 6.96
CA PHE A 360 14.09 7.76 5.85
C PHE A 360 14.33 6.28 5.54
N PHE A 361 14.45 5.44 6.57
CA PHE A 361 14.67 4.00 6.41
C PHE A 361 13.44 3.30 5.84
N ALA A 362 12.24 3.56 6.37
CA ALA A 362 11.01 2.93 5.86
C ALA A 362 10.73 3.32 4.40
N TRP A 363 10.92 4.59 4.05
CA TRP A 363 10.80 5.07 2.68
C TRP A 363 11.85 4.45 1.75
N GLY A 364 13.12 4.38 2.21
CA GLY A 364 14.20 3.76 1.46
C GLY A 364 13.95 2.26 1.23
N SER A 365 13.42 1.55 2.22
CA SER A 365 13.03 0.14 2.09
C SER A 365 11.92 -0.05 1.04
N MET A 366 10.90 0.82 1.04
CA MET A 366 9.85 0.79 0.01
C MET A 366 10.39 1.11 -1.39
N MET A 367 11.35 2.04 -1.52
CA MET A 367 12.04 2.31 -2.78
C MET A 367 12.86 1.12 -3.25
N PHE A 368 13.57 0.47 -2.34
CA PHE A 368 14.38 -0.71 -2.60
C PHE A 368 13.53 -1.85 -3.15
N THR A 369 12.39 -2.13 -2.51
CA THR A 369 11.47 -3.20 -2.95
C THR A 369 10.72 -2.88 -4.23
N CYS A 370 10.55 -1.61 -4.58
CA CYS A 370 9.86 -1.21 -5.81
C CYS A 370 10.60 -1.65 -7.09
N GLY A 371 11.91 -1.86 -6.99
CA GLY A 371 12.73 -2.39 -8.10
C GLY A 371 12.86 -3.90 -8.11
N LEU A 372 12.32 -4.60 -7.11
CA LEU A 372 12.44 -6.05 -6.99
C LEU A 372 11.16 -6.74 -7.47
N ALA A 373 11.28 -7.49 -8.54
CA ALA A 373 10.25 -8.39 -9.04
C ALA A 373 10.84 -9.80 -9.23
N ALA A 374 10.00 -10.80 -9.44
CA ALA A 374 10.46 -12.19 -9.54
C ALA A 374 11.38 -12.45 -10.75
N ASP A 375 11.22 -11.68 -11.81
CA ASP A 375 12.07 -11.73 -12.99
C ASP A 375 13.52 -11.28 -12.73
N ILE A 376 13.76 -10.41 -11.75
CA ILE A 376 15.14 -10.08 -11.34
C ILE A 376 15.90 -11.33 -10.89
N LEU A 377 15.24 -12.25 -10.17
CA LEU A 377 15.89 -13.50 -9.77
C LEU A 377 16.22 -14.39 -10.97
N PHE A 378 15.39 -14.37 -12.01
CA PHE A 378 15.69 -15.05 -13.26
C PHE A 378 16.86 -14.38 -13.98
N TYR A 379 16.77 -13.08 -14.27
CA TYR A 379 17.77 -12.35 -15.03
C TYR A 379 19.12 -12.25 -14.31
N SER A 380 19.13 -12.08 -13.00
CA SER A 380 20.39 -11.95 -12.25
C SER A 380 21.27 -13.21 -12.33
N PHE A 381 20.67 -14.41 -12.45
CA PHE A 381 21.41 -15.64 -12.70
C PHE A 381 21.80 -15.84 -14.16
N SER A 382 20.91 -15.51 -15.11
CA SER A 382 21.01 -15.97 -16.51
C SER A 382 21.54 -14.91 -17.48
N GLU A 383 21.40 -13.62 -17.19
CA GLU A 383 21.61 -12.57 -18.20
C GLU A 383 23.06 -12.50 -18.70
N TRP A 384 24.04 -12.72 -17.84
CA TRP A 384 25.42 -12.72 -18.24
C TRP A 384 25.74 -13.86 -19.23
N VAL A 385 25.09 -15.03 -19.10
CA VAL A 385 25.27 -16.14 -20.05
C VAL A 385 24.65 -15.82 -21.40
N MET A 386 23.48 -15.19 -21.40
CA MET A 386 22.80 -14.75 -22.62
C MET A 386 23.68 -13.76 -23.39
N TYR A 387 24.37 -12.87 -22.70
CA TYR A 387 25.31 -11.94 -23.31
C TYR A 387 26.62 -12.66 -23.73
N ALA A 388 27.13 -13.54 -22.88
CA ALA A 388 28.35 -14.30 -23.21
C ALA A 388 28.21 -15.10 -24.51
N ALA A 389 27.02 -15.49 -24.91
CA ALA A 389 26.72 -16.15 -26.16
C ALA A 389 26.59 -15.20 -27.37
N ASP A 390 26.57 -13.85 -27.11
CA ASP A 390 26.40 -12.86 -28.18
C ASP A 390 27.76 -12.44 -28.77
N PRO A 391 27.92 -12.39 -30.12
CA PRO A 391 29.16 -11.96 -30.77
C PRO A 391 29.70 -10.59 -30.35
N GLN A 392 28.86 -9.70 -29.88
CA GLN A 392 29.27 -8.38 -29.40
C GLN A 392 30.24 -8.48 -28.23
N ILE A 393 30.01 -9.42 -27.31
CA ILE A 393 30.86 -9.58 -26.12
C ILE A 393 32.28 -10.01 -26.50
N GLU A 394 32.38 -10.92 -27.45
CA GLU A 394 33.69 -11.36 -27.94
C GLU A 394 34.46 -10.23 -28.64
N LYS A 395 33.79 -9.43 -29.49
CA LYS A 395 34.37 -8.23 -30.12
C LYS A 395 34.85 -7.18 -29.14
N MET A 396 34.19 -7.05 -27.99
CA MET A 396 34.53 -6.04 -26.97
C MET A 396 35.68 -6.47 -26.04
N GLY A 397 36.09 -7.74 -26.02
CA GLY A 397 37.18 -8.22 -25.17
C GLY A 397 36.83 -9.48 -24.35
N GLY A 398 35.64 -10.02 -24.54
CA GLY A 398 35.25 -11.31 -23.99
C GLY A 398 34.40 -11.27 -22.70
N VAL A 399 34.07 -12.47 -22.25
CA VAL A 399 33.07 -12.72 -21.18
C VAL A 399 33.47 -12.05 -19.88
N GLN A 400 34.72 -12.27 -19.43
CA GLN A 400 35.19 -11.72 -18.15
C GLN A 400 35.06 -10.19 -18.07
N GLU A 401 35.25 -9.53 -19.21
CA GLU A 401 35.33 -8.07 -19.26
C GLU A 401 33.96 -7.39 -19.41
N TRP A 402 33.01 -8.04 -20.11
CA TRP A 402 31.78 -7.38 -20.53
C TRP A 402 30.49 -8.07 -20.16
N ALA A 403 30.48 -9.42 -20.04
CA ALA A 403 29.23 -10.12 -19.77
C ALA A 403 28.55 -9.70 -18.44
N GLY A 404 29.35 -9.34 -17.42
CA GLY A 404 28.84 -8.80 -16.14
C GLY A 404 28.55 -7.29 -16.14
N VAL A 405 29.01 -6.54 -17.18
CA VAL A 405 28.82 -5.07 -17.26
C VAL A 405 27.42 -4.72 -17.78
N TYR A 406 26.97 -5.39 -18.83
CA TYR A 406 25.68 -5.10 -19.46
C TYR A 406 24.48 -5.30 -18.55
N PRO A 407 24.40 -6.35 -17.68
CA PRO A 407 23.33 -6.45 -16.71
C PRO A 407 23.25 -5.23 -15.79
N LEU A 408 24.40 -4.75 -15.29
CA LEU A 408 24.44 -3.56 -14.45
C LEU A 408 23.98 -2.32 -15.22
N PHE A 409 24.33 -2.18 -16.49
CA PHE A 409 23.90 -1.07 -17.34
C PHE A 409 22.39 -1.11 -17.61
N HIS A 410 21.84 -2.27 -17.97
CA HIS A 410 20.42 -2.42 -18.32
C HIS A 410 19.46 -2.31 -17.13
N TRP A 411 19.96 -2.48 -15.89
CA TRP A 411 19.14 -2.46 -14.68
C TRP A 411 19.47 -1.30 -13.71
N SER A 412 20.20 -0.27 -14.18
CA SER A 412 20.63 0.83 -13.30
C SER A 412 20.10 2.21 -13.73
N LEU A 413 21.00 3.10 -14.12
CA LEU A 413 20.76 4.56 -14.17
C LEU A 413 19.64 4.98 -15.13
N ILE A 414 19.66 4.51 -16.38
CA ILE A 414 18.66 4.91 -17.38
C ILE A 414 17.28 4.35 -17.04
N PRO A 415 17.11 3.05 -16.76
CA PRO A 415 15.84 2.49 -16.34
C PRO A 415 15.22 3.19 -15.13
N TRP A 416 16.01 3.37 -14.08
CA TRP A 416 15.54 4.07 -12.89
C TRP A 416 15.23 5.54 -13.16
N GLY A 417 15.91 6.16 -14.12
CA GLY A 417 15.59 7.51 -14.58
C GLY A 417 14.13 7.65 -15.03
N PHE A 418 13.59 6.68 -15.77
CA PHE A 418 12.17 6.64 -16.14
C PHE A 418 11.26 6.68 -14.91
N TYR A 419 11.52 5.81 -13.94
CA TYR A 419 10.71 5.74 -12.73
C TYR A 419 10.75 7.02 -11.91
N LEU A 420 11.93 7.61 -11.74
CA LEU A 420 12.16 8.73 -10.84
C LEU A 420 11.64 10.06 -11.39
N VAL A 421 11.77 10.29 -12.70
CA VAL A 421 11.21 11.47 -13.35
C VAL A 421 9.67 11.43 -13.30
N LEU A 422 9.08 10.27 -13.60
CA LEU A 422 7.64 10.10 -13.52
C LEU A 422 7.12 10.13 -12.08
N ALA A 423 7.87 9.57 -11.12
CA ALA A 423 7.52 9.65 -9.71
C ALA A 423 7.50 11.10 -9.19
N ALA A 424 8.46 11.92 -9.62
CA ALA A 424 8.43 13.35 -9.32
C ALA A 424 7.21 14.04 -9.94
N ALA A 425 6.87 13.72 -11.20
CA ALA A 425 5.70 14.26 -11.88
C ALA A 425 4.39 13.84 -11.18
N PHE A 426 4.23 12.56 -10.84
CA PHE A 426 3.04 12.05 -10.16
C PHE A 426 2.96 12.53 -8.71
N GLY A 427 4.08 12.55 -7.97
CA GLY A 427 4.12 13.11 -6.62
C GLY A 427 3.73 14.60 -6.60
N PHE A 428 4.20 15.39 -7.57
CA PHE A 428 3.80 16.77 -7.75
C PHE A 428 2.31 16.90 -8.08
N MET A 429 1.81 16.08 -9.01
CA MET A 429 0.39 16.05 -9.38
C MET A 429 -0.49 15.74 -8.16
N LEU A 430 -0.15 14.69 -7.40
CA LEU A 430 -0.93 14.20 -6.27
C LEU A 430 -0.88 15.16 -5.07
N HIS A 431 0.33 15.57 -4.65
CA HIS A 431 0.54 16.22 -3.36
C HIS A 431 0.61 17.75 -3.45
N VAL A 432 1.13 18.31 -4.55
CA VAL A 432 1.23 19.77 -4.73
C VAL A 432 -0.01 20.33 -5.42
N ARG A 433 -0.45 19.70 -6.52
CA ARG A 433 -1.65 20.13 -7.26
C ARG A 433 -2.93 19.47 -6.75
N LYS A 434 -2.85 18.53 -5.81
CA LYS A 434 -3.99 17.82 -5.18
C LYS A 434 -4.97 17.22 -6.20
N ARG A 435 -4.39 16.70 -7.32
CA ARG A 435 -5.15 16.02 -8.38
C ARG A 435 -5.15 14.52 -8.09
N ASN A 436 -6.19 14.02 -7.45
CA ASN A 436 -6.26 12.66 -6.87
C ASN A 436 -6.60 11.56 -7.89
N ARG A 437 -6.73 11.90 -9.19
CA ARG A 437 -7.01 10.94 -10.25
C ARG A 437 -5.72 10.25 -10.68
N GLN A 438 -5.52 9.01 -10.23
CA GLN A 438 -4.32 8.21 -10.52
C GLN A 438 -4.40 7.61 -11.94
N ARG A 439 -4.26 8.45 -12.96
CA ARG A 439 -4.26 8.07 -14.38
C ARG A 439 -3.18 8.84 -15.14
N TYR A 440 -2.64 8.21 -16.17
CA TYR A 440 -1.66 8.83 -17.06
C TYR A 440 -2.20 10.07 -17.76
N SER A 441 -3.45 9.99 -18.22
CA SER A 441 -4.13 11.14 -18.82
C SER A 441 -4.16 12.36 -17.90
N GLU A 442 -4.33 12.17 -16.59
CA GLU A 442 -4.36 13.26 -15.60
C GLU A 442 -3.01 13.95 -15.47
N ALA A 443 -1.91 13.21 -15.56
CA ALA A 443 -0.57 13.77 -15.57
C ALA A 443 -0.29 14.57 -16.85
N CYS A 444 -0.94 14.23 -17.97
CA CYS A 444 -0.89 15.00 -19.22
C CYS A 444 -1.78 16.26 -19.22
N ARG A 445 -2.62 16.50 -18.20
CA ARG A 445 -3.56 17.63 -18.13
C ARG A 445 -2.93 19.01 -18.36
N PRO A 446 -1.72 19.34 -17.89
CA PRO A 446 -1.11 20.66 -18.16
C PRO A 446 -0.87 20.93 -19.65
N ILE A 447 -0.80 19.89 -20.50
CA ILE A 447 -0.67 19.97 -21.96
C ILE A 447 -2.03 19.84 -22.63
N LEU A 448 -2.81 18.80 -22.28
CA LEU A 448 -4.07 18.47 -22.95
C LEU A 448 -5.26 19.35 -22.53
N GLY A 449 -5.19 19.99 -21.35
CA GLY A 449 -6.29 20.82 -20.84
C GLY A 449 -7.61 20.02 -20.73
N LYS A 450 -8.68 20.49 -21.39
CA LYS A 450 -10.01 19.85 -21.39
C LYS A 450 -10.03 18.51 -22.13
N GLN A 451 -9.12 18.26 -23.06
CA GLN A 451 -9.06 16.99 -23.81
C GLN A 451 -8.65 15.80 -22.93
N THR A 452 -8.09 16.05 -21.76
CA THR A 452 -7.81 15.01 -20.74
C THR A 452 -9.08 14.21 -20.36
N ASP A 453 -10.23 14.86 -20.32
CA ASP A 453 -11.51 14.23 -19.98
C ASP A 453 -12.27 13.70 -21.20
N GLY A 454 -11.72 13.95 -22.41
CA GLY A 454 -12.25 13.53 -23.70
C GLY A 454 -11.65 12.23 -24.24
N ILE A 455 -11.73 12.06 -25.57
CA ILE A 455 -11.23 10.88 -26.29
C ILE A 455 -9.70 10.75 -26.16
N GLY A 456 -8.97 11.88 -26.25
CA GLY A 456 -7.50 11.88 -26.13
C GLY A 456 -7.01 11.34 -24.82
N GLY A 457 -7.61 11.75 -23.68
CA GLY A 457 -7.27 11.22 -22.37
C GLY A 457 -7.62 9.73 -22.21
N ARG A 458 -8.77 9.29 -22.75
CA ARG A 458 -9.16 7.87 -22.74
C ARG A 458 -8.21 7.00 -23.53
N LEU A 459 -7.74 7.49 -24.70
CA LEU A 459 -6.76 6.76 -25.51
C LEU A 459 -5.45 6.55 -24.74
N ILE A 460 -4.96 7.60 -24.07
CA ILE A 460 -3.76 7.51 -23.21
C ILE A 460 -3.98 6.47 -22.10
N ASP A 461 -5.12 6.49 -21.43
CA ASP A 461 -5.41 5.54 -20.34
C ASP A 461 -5.56 4.10 -20.85
N VAL A 462 -6.15 3.88 -22.04
CA VAL A 462 -6.22 2.57 -22.70
C VAL A 462 -4.82 2.05 -23.04
N LEU A 463 -3.96 2.90 -23.62
CA LEU A 463 -2.57 2.55 -23.93
C LEU A 463 -1.78 2.22 -22.65
N ALA A 464 -1.98 2.99 -21.59
CA ALA A 464 -1.33 2.74 -20.29
C ALA A 464 -1.73 1.38 -19.71
N VAL A 465 -3.03 1.07 -19.65
CA VAL A 465 -3.51 -0.23 -19.15
C VAL A 465 -3.03 -1.38 -20.03
N PHE A 466 -3.08 -1.22 -21.36
CA PHE A 466 -2.58 -2.23 -22.30
C PHE A 466 -1.08 -2.52 -22.10
N ALA A 467 -0.26 -1.45 -21.95
CA ALA A 467 1.17 -1.59 -21.70
C ALA A 467 1.46 -2.31 -20.38
N LEU A 468 0.74 -1.95 -19.29
CA LEU A 468 0.88 -2.60 -18.00
C LEU A 468 0.53 -4.09 -18.05
N LEU A 469 -0.54 -4.46 -18.77
CA LEU A 469 -0.92 -5.85 -19.00
C LEU A 469 0.16 -6.60 -19.80
N ALA A 470 0.71 -5.97 -20.85
CA ALA A 470 1.80 -6.53 -21.65
C ALA A 470 3.07 -6.78 -20.83
N GLY A 471 3.50 -5.79 -20.04
CA GLY A 471 4.65 -5.90 -19.14
C GLY A 471 4.47 -7.00 -18.09
N THR A 472 3.29 -7.06 -17.47
CA THR A 472 2.94 -8.08 -16.50
C THR A 472 3.02 -9.47 -17.11
N ALA A 473 2.45 -9.67 -18.30
CA ALA A 473 2.48 -10.96 -18.99
C ALA A 473 3.90 -11.39 -19.32
N THR A 474 4.75 -10.47 -19.81
CA THR A 474 6.15 -10.75 -20.10
C THR A 474 6.89 -11.24 -18.86
N THR A 475 6.81 -10.53 -17.74
CA THR A 475 7.45 -10.90 -16.48
C THR A 475 7.06 -12.31 -16.02
N PHE A 476 5.75 -12.61 -16.05
CA PHE A 476 5.27 -13.91 -15.58
C PHE A 476 5.65 -15.07 -16.51
N SER A 477 5.60 -14.85 -17.81
CA SER A 477 5.98 -15.88 -18.78
C SER A 477 7.46 -16.18 -18.72
N VAL A 478 8.30 -15.21 -18.32
CA VAL A 478 9.75 -15.42 -18.16
C VAL A 478 10.09 -16.09 -16.83
N ALA A 479 9.52 -15.65 -15.72
CA ALA A 479 10.00 -16.07 -14.41
C ALA A 479 9.26 -17.31 -13.86
N THR A 480 7.98 -17.55 -14.20
CA THR A 480 7.23 -18.70 -13.65
C THR A 480 7.78 -20.07 -14.06
N PRO A 481 8.27 -20.30 -15.27
CA PRO A 481 8.88 -21.59 -15.63
C PRO A 481 10.13 -21.93 -14.79
N LEU A 482 10.85 -20.92 -14.27
CA LEU A 482 11.94 -21.16 -13.33
C LEU A 482 11.43 -21.79 -12.03
N MET A 483 10.27 -21.33 -11.53
CA MET A 483 9.65 -21.92 -10.33
C MET A 483 9.25 -23.37 -10.57
N ALA A 484 8.71 -23.68 -11.75
CA ALA A 484 8.38 -25.05 -12.14
C ALA A 484 9.63 -25.95 -12.18
N SER A 485 10.73 -25.44 -12.77
CA SER A 485 12.01 -26.15 -12.80
C SER A 485 12.61 -26.33 -11.39
N ALA A 486 12.44 -25.31 -10.51
CA ALA A 486 12.90 -25.40 -9.12
C ALA A 486 12.11 -26.45 -8.32
N ILE A 487 10.79 -26.56 -8.54
CA ILE A 487 9.95 -27.61 -7.92
C ILE A 487 10.40 -28.97 -8.38
N ASN A 488 10.59 -29.18 -9.70
CA ASN A 488 11.06 -30.45 -10.23
C ASN A 488 12.41 -30.85 -9.62
N ALA A 489 13.35 -29.92 -9.52
CA ALA A 489 14.65 -30.16 -8.93
C ALA A 489 14.60 -30.42 -7.42
N LEU A 490 13.77 -29.71 -6.67
CA LEU A 490 13.65 -29.80 -5.22
C LEU A 490 13.05 -31.16 -4.79
N PHE A 491 12.01 -31.61 -5.50
CA PHE A 491 11.30 -32.84 -5.19
C PHE A 491 11.78 -34.07 -5.98
N HIS A 492 12.80 -33.89 -6.85
CA HIS A 492 13.34 -34.94 -7.74
C HIS A 492 12.25 -35.60 -8.61
N VAL A 493 11.34 -34.78 -9.16
CA VAL A 493 10.27 -35.20 -10.05
C VAL A 493 10.49 -34.63 -11.44
N SER A 494 9.92 -35.28 -12.47
CA SER A 494 9.97 -34.85 -13.86
C SER A 494 8.56 -34.52 -14.37
N LEU A 495 7.90 -33.56 -13.72
CA LEU A 495 6.59 -33.09 -14.15
C LEU A 495 6.72 -32.17 -15.36
N ASP A 496 5.68 -32.14 -16.20
CA ASP A 496 5.63 -31.22 -17.33
C ASP A 496 5.74 -29.78 -16.86
N ARG A 497 6.71 -29.03 -17.38
CA ARG A 497 7.02 -27.67 -16.96
C ARG A 497 5.84 -26.73 -17.19
N THR A 498 5.13 -26.88 -18.31
CA THR A 498 4.00 -26.05 -18.68
C THR A 498 2.83 -26.26 -17.70
N ALA A 499 2.51 -27.52 -17.42
CA ALA A 499 1.45 -27.86 -16.47
C ALA A 499 1.74 -27.31 -15.05
N VAL A 500 2.97 -27.50 -14.55
CA VAL A 500 3.39 -26.97 -13.24
C VAL A 500 3.37 -25.44 -13.23
N THR A 501 3.81 -24.78 -14.30
CA THR A 501 3.76 -23.32 -14.45
C THR A 501 2.33 -22.80 -14.32
N ILE A 502 1.36 -23.43 -14.98
CA ILE A 502 -0.05 -23.04 -14.90
C ILE A 502 -0.58 -23.20 -13.49
N VAL A 503 -0.28 -24.32 -12.82
CA VAL A 503 -0.69 -24.54 -11.43
C VAL A 503 -0.12 -23.46 -10.50
N ILE A 504 1.15 -23.10 -10.67
CA ILE A 504 1.79 -22.03 -9.89
C ILE A 504 1.11 -20.69 -10.14
N LEU A 505 0.81 -20.36 -11.40
CA LEU A 505 0.09 -19.12 -11.74
C LEU A 505 -1.29 -19.06 -11.07
N LEU A 506 -2.03 -20.17 -11.06
CA LEU A 506 -3.35 -20.24 -10.40
C LEU A 506 -3.24 -20.12 -8.88
N ILE A 507 -2.27 -20.78 -8.25
CA ILE A 507 -2.01 -20.63 -6.80
C ILE A 507 -1.64 -19.19 -6.47
N THR A 508 -0.76 -18.60 -7.26
CA THR A 508 -0.35 -17.19 -7.09
C THR A 508 -1.54 -16.25 -7.24
N CYS A 509 -2.40 -16.49 -8.24
CA CYS A 509 -3.67 -15.73 -8.40
C CYS A 509 -4.55 -15.82 -7.15
N PHE A 510 -4.69 -16.98 -6.58
CA PHE A 510 -5.46 -17.15 -5.34
C PHE A 510 -4.83 -16.38 -4.18
N VAL A 511 -3.50 -16.48 -3.99
CA VAL A 511 -2.79 -15.82 -2.89
C VAL A 511 -2.95 -14.29 -2.96
N TYR A 512 -2.66 -13.67 -4.12
CA TYR A 512 -2.75 -12.21 -4.21
C TYR A 512 -4.19 -11.71 -4.22
N THR A 513 -5.14 -12.46 -4.78
CA THR A 513 -6.57 -12.13 -4.71
C THR A 513 -7.07 -12.14 -3.26
N TYR A 514 -6.67 -13.16 -2.51
CA TYR A 514 -6.99 -13.24 -1.09
C TYR A 514 -6.39 -12.06 -0.31
N SER A 515 -5.10 -11.74 -0.55
CA SER A 515 -4.41 -10.60 0.07
C SER A 515 -5.12 -9.28 -0.23
N LEU A 516 -5.44 -9.02 -1.50
CA LEU A 516 -6.09 -7.79 -1.94
C LEU A 516 -7.49 -7.60 -1.32
N LEU A 517 -8.29 -8.68 -1.24
CA LEU A 517 -9.66 -8.61 -0.71
C LEU A 517 -9.72 -8.46 0.81
N HIS A 518 -8.68 -8.88 1.55
CA HIS A 518 -8.61 -8.80 3.01
C HIS A 518 -7.85 -7.55 3.52
N GLY A 519 -7.31 -6.72 2.62
CA GLY A 519 -6.75 -5.41 2.92
C GLY A 519 -5.30 -5.41 3.44
N PHE A 520 -4.82 -4.22 3.82
CA PHE A 520 -3.40 -3.89 4.06
C PHE A 520 -2.60 -4.77 5.05
N ARG A 521 -3.24 -5.51 5.95
CA ARG A 521 -2.51 -6.32 6.94
C ARG A 521 -1.77 -7.50 6.30
N GLY A 522 -2.34 -8.13 5.27
CA GLY A 522 -1.70 -9.21 4.53
C GLY A 522 -0.54 -8.74 3.66
N ILE A 523 -0.71 -7.59 2.99
CA ILE A 523 0.28 -7.00 2.08
C ILE A 523 1.57 -6.62 2.82
N GLY A 524 1.44 -5.96 3.97
CA GLY A 524 2.60 -5.55 4.77
C GLY A 524 3.44 -6.74 5.27
N PHE A 525 2.80 -7.82 5.69
CA PHE A 525 3.50 -9.04 6.09
C PHE A 525 4.26 -9.67 4.92
N LEU A 526 3.62 -9.84 3.77
CA LEU A 526 4.24 -10.40 2.56
C LEU A 526 5.42 -9.54 2.07
N ALA A 527 5.27 -8.21 2.07
CA ALA A 527 6.34 -7.30 1.66
C ALA A 527 7.58 -7.42 2.57
N ASN A 528 7.38 -7.48 3.89
CA ASN A 528 8.50 -7.67 4.82
C ASN A 528 9.14 -9.05 4.64
N LEU A 529 8.34 -10.10 4.46
CA LEU A 529 8.84 -11.45 4.20
C LEU A 529 9.70 -11.50 2.94
N CYS A 530 9.25 -10.85 1.85
CA CYS A 530 10.03 -10.71 0.61
C CYS A 530 11.43 -10.15 0.86
N ILE A 531 11.51 -9.06 1.63
CA ILE A 531 12.79 -8.38 1.92
C ILE A 531 13.73 -9.33 2.66
N TYR A 532 13.25 -9.98 3.70
CA TYR A 532 14.09 -10.90 4.51
C TYR A 532 14.55 -12.12 3.72
N LEU A 533 13.65 -12.73 2.92
CA LEU A 533 14.00 -13.88 2.08
C LEU A 533 15.01 -13.48 1.01
N PHE A 534 14.83 -12.34 0.35
CA PHE A 534 15.72 -11.85 -0.68
C PHE A 534 17.12 -11.53 -0.15
N PHE A 535 17.21 -10.78 0.96
CA PHE A 535 18.50 -10.50 1.59
C PHE A 535 19.16 -11.75 2.16
N GLY A 536 18.37 -12.67 2.73
CA GLY A 536 18.86 -13.95 3.20
C GLY A 536 19.45 -14.79 2.06
N LEU A 537 18.77 -14.85 0.93
CA LEU A 537 19.26 -15.55 -0.27
C LEU A 537 20.57 -14.94 -0.79
N MET A 538 20.61 -13.61 -0.96
CA MET A 538 21.81 -12.91 -1.41
C MET A 538 22.98 -13.08 -0.44
N ALA A 539 22.75 -12.94 0.87
CA ALA A 539 23.77 -13.12 1.89
C ALA A 539 24.29 -14.56 1.89
N TYR A 540 23.39 -15.55 1.72
CA TYR A 540 23.78 -16.94 1.65
C TYR A 540 24.66 -17.21 0.42
N VAL A 541 24.27 -16.78 -0.77
CA VAL A 541 25.06 -16.93 -1.99
C VAL A 541 26.40 -16.24 -1.85
N LEU A 542 26.43 -14.99 -1.36
CA LEU A 542 27.68 -14.24 -1.19
C LEU A 542 28.66 -14.92 -0.22
N LEU A 543 28.17 -15.44 0.91
CA LEU A 543 29.03 -15.97 1.99
C LEU A 543 29.38 -17.45 1.80
N PHE A 544 28.46 -18.23 1.25
CA PHE A 544 28.55 -19.69 1.19
C PHE A 544 28.55 -20.28 -0.24
N GLY A 545 28.33 -19.47 -1.29
CA GLY A 545 28.34 -19.91 -2.69
C GLY A 545 29.69 -20.43 -3.17
N GLY A 546 30.76 -19.90 -2.60
CA GLY A 546 32.14 -20.35 -2.88
C GLY A 546 32.91 -19.48 -3.87
N GLN A 547 32.32 -18.37 -4.33
CA GLN A 547 32.93 -17.38 -5.23
C GLN A 547 33.00 -15.98 -4.61
N THR A 548 32.92 -15.84 -3.29
CA THR A 548 32.86 -14.55 -2.56
C THR A 548 33.88 -13.52 -3.05
N ARG A 549 35.14 -13.92 -3.17
CA ARG A 549 36.20 -13.05 -3.65
C ARG A 549 35.94 -12.58 -5.08
N TYR A 550 35.62 -13.50 -5.95
CA TYR A 550 35.31 -13.23 -7.36
C TYR A 550 34.10 -12.28 -7.50
N ILE A 551 33.03 -12.52 -6.73
CA ILE A 551 31.84 -11.65 -6.70
C ILE A 551 32.23 -10.20 -6.39
N ILE A 552 33.02 -10.00 -5.35
CA ILE A 552 33.40 -8.65 -4.87
C ILE A 552 34.32 -7.98 -5.90
N GLU A 553 35.39 -8.66 -6.32
CA GLU A 553 36.38 -8.10 -7.25
C GLU A 553 35.79 -7.80 -8.62
N THR A 554 35.03 -8.75 -9.20
CA THR A 554 34.37 -8.57 -10.50
C THR A 554 33.24 -7.58 -10.43
N GLY A 555 32.47 -7.55 -9.32
CA GLY A 555 31.42 -6.56 -9.10
C GLY A 555 31.98 -5.13 -9.13
N PHE A 556 33.09 -4.89 -8.43
CA PHE A 556 33.78 -3.59 -8.41
C PHE A 556 34.31 -3.22 -9.80
N PHE A 557 34.94 -4.17 -10.49
CA PHE A 557 35.46 -4.01 -11.84
C PHE A 557 34.36 -3.66 -12.84
N SER A 558 33.24 -4.42 -12.83
CA SER A 558 32.12 -4.21 -13.73
C SER A 558 31.42 -2.87 -13.50
N LEU A 559 31.29 -2.41 -12.22
CA LEU A 559 30.78 -1.08 -11.91
C LEU A 559 31.70 0.02 -12.46
N GLY A 560 33.01 -0.11 -12.27
CA GLY A 560 33.96 0.84 -12.80
C GLY A 560 33.89 0.94 -14.33
N ARG A 561 33.82 -0.21 -15.02
CA ARG A 561 33.64 -0.25 -16.49
C ARG A 561 32.33 0.34 -16.94
N MET A 562 31.22 -0.01 -16.29
CA MET A 562 29.91 0.55 -16.61
C MET A 562 29.94 2.09 -16.55
N ILE A 563 30.54 2.67 -15.51
CA ILE A 563 30.66 4.13 -15.36
C ILE A 563 31.56 4.72 -16.44
N GLN A 564 32.73 4.13 -16.68
CA GLN A 564 33.70 4.59 -17.67
C GLN A 564 33.13 4.63 -19.09
N TYR A 565 32.41 3.59 -19.48
CA TYR A 565 31.87 3.41 -20.84
C TYR A 565 30.39 3.78 -20.96
N PHE A 566 29.78 4.35 -19.90
CA PHE A 566 28.35 4.67 -19.86
C PHE A 566 27.87 5.47 -21.10
N PRO A 567 28.56 6.54 -21.56
CA PRO A 567 28.12 7.26 -22.74
C PRO A 567 28.12 6.37 -24.00
N THR A 568 29.15 5.54 -24.19
CA THR A 568 29.27 4.63 -25.32
C THR A 568 28.11 3.61 -25.31
N LEU A 569 27.88 2.95 -24.17
CA LEU A 569 26.82 1.97 -24.02
C LEU A 569 25.42 2.59 -24.23
N ALA A 570 25.22 3.83 -23.78
CA ALA A 570 23.95 4.54 -23.89
C ALA A 570 23.63 5.05 -25.30
N THR A 571 24.63 5.18 -26.17
CA THR A 571 24.51 5.72 -27.54
C THR A 571 24.85 4.72 -28.61
N ASP A 572 25.16 3.46 -28.24
CA ASP A 572 25.45 2.40 -29.19
C ASP A 572 24.19 2.07 -30.00
N THR A 573 24.29 2.23 -31.31
CA THR A 573 23.19 1.97 -32.26
C THR A 573 23.50 0.81 -33.22
N ASP A 574 24.71 0.28 -33.15
CA ASP A 574 25.23 -0.71 -34.16
C ASP A 574 24.80 -0.29 -35.58
N PRO A 575 25.35 0.81 -36.14
CA PRO A 575 24.83 1.37 -37.37
C PRO A 575 25.04 0.49 -38.57
N LEU A 576 26.03 -0.42 -38.52
CA LEU A 576 26.32 -1.39 -39.59
C LEU A 576 25.54 -2.69 -39.40
N ARG A 577 24.78 -2.84 -38.30
CA ARG A 577 24.01 -4.05 -37.97
C ARG A 577 24.89 -5.32 -37.95
N GLU A 578 26.10 -5.19 -37.39
CA GLU A 578 27.04 -6.32 -37.34
C GLU A 578 26.66 -7.37 -36.30
N THR A 579 26.09 -6.94 -35.17
CA THR A 579 25.70 -7.84 -34.09
C THR A 579 24.21 -7.75 -33.74
N HIS A 580 23.56 -6.62 -34.06
CA HIS A 580 22.22 -6.27 -33.60
C HIS A 580 22.06 -6.26 -32.09
N PHE A 581 23.14 -6.18 -31.31
CA PHE A 581 23.11 -6.23 -29.86
C PHE A 581 22.24 -5.12 -29.23
N PRO A 582 22.38 -3.84 -29.59
CA PRO A 582 21.51 -2.79 -29.04
C PRO A 582 20.03 -3.02 -29.37
N GLN A 583 19.70 -3.51 -30.56
CA GLN A 583 18.32 -3.80 -30.99
C GLN A 583 17.71 -4.98 -30.22
N ASN A 584 18.50 -6.00 -29.95
CA ASN A 584 18.05 -7.20 -29.25
C ASN A 584 17.97 -7.02 -27.74
N TRP A 585 18.85 -6.20 -27.16
CA TRP A 585 19.03 -6.10 -25.72
C TRP A 585 18.74 -4.71 -25.17
N THR A 586 19.51 -3.67 -25.51
CA THR A 586 19.37 -2.34 -24.90
C THR A 586 18.00 -1.72 -25.18
N ILE A 587 17.54 -1.78 -26.42
CA ILE A 587 16.22 -1.25 -26.81
C ILE A 587 15.09 -2.05 -26.16
N TYR A 588 15.25 -3.38 -26.08
CA TYR A 588 14.30 -4.21 -25.34
C TYR A 588 14.21 -3.81 -23.88
N TYR A 589 15.32 -3.62 -23.18
CA TYR A 589 15.30 -3.21 -21.78
C TYR A 589 14.68 -1.83 -21.59
N TRP A 590 15.01 -0.84 -22.44
CA TRP A 590 14.34 0.46 -22.35
C TRP A 590 12.84 0.35 -22.56
N ALA A 591 12.40 -0.44 -23.54
CA ALA A 591 10.99 -0.70 -23.78
C ALA A 591 10.33 -1.41 -22.60
N TYR A 592 10.99 -2.43 -22.03
CA TYR A 592 10.52 -3.18 -20.89
C TYR A 592 10.27 -2.26 -19.66
N TRP A 593 11.23 -1.41 -19.35
CA TRP A 593 11.07 -0.43 -18.28
C TRP A 593 9.99 0.61 -18.57
N MET A 594 9.82 1.06 -19.80
CA MET A 594 8.75 1.98 -20.19
C MET A 594 7.35 1.41 -19.93
N VAL A 595 7.09 0.13 -20.20
CA VAL A 595 5.77 -0.46 -19.95
C VAL A 595 5.48 -0.59 -18.44
N TRP A 596 6.49 -0.83 -17.62
CA TRP A 596 6.38 -0.86 -16.17
C TRP A 596 6.23 0.53 -15.53
N CYS A 597 6.55 1.60 -16.22
CA CYS A 597 6.36 2.97 -15.75
C CYS A 597 4.89 3.30 -15.44
N VAL A 598 3.94 2.52 -15.90
CA VAL A 598 2.51 2.75 -15.65
C VAL A 598 2.13 2.52 -14.18
N ALA A 599 2.82 1.64 -13.47
CA ALA A 599 2.50 1.30 -12.07
C ALA A 599 3.50 1.90 -11.06
N ALA A 600 4.78 1.54 -11.16
CA ALA A 600 5.79 1.82 -10.14
C ALA A 600 5.96 3.33 -9.82
N PRO A 601 5.99 4.27 -10.77
CA PRO A 601 6.17 5.69 -10.47
C PRO A 601 5.03 6.31 -9.67
N PHE A 602 3.79 5.84 -9.83
CA PHE A 602 2.67 6.32 -8.99
C PHE A 602 2.88 5.94 -7.53
N PHE A 603 3.31 4.71 -7.29
CA PHE A 603 3.63 4.25 -5.94
C PHE A 603 4.76 5.08 -5.34
N ILE A 604 5.88 5.23 -6.05
CA ILE A 604 7.04 6.02 -5.60
C ILE A 604 6.62 7.48 -5.31
N GLY A 605 5.84 8.09 -6.19
CA GLY A 605 5.32 9.45 -5.99
C GLY A 605 4.45 9.56 -4.73
N SER A 606 3.59 8.57 -4.48
CA SER A 606 2.67 8.56 -3.34
C SER A 606 3.37 8.42 -1.99
N ILE A 607 4.41 7.58 -1.91
CA ILE A 607 5.18 7.39 -0.67
C ILE A 607 6.18 8.52 -0.40
N SER A 608 6.43 9.39 -1.38
CA SER A 608 7.40 10.48 -1.28
C SER A 608 6.79 11.80 -0.77
N ARG A 609 5.55 11.78 -0.26
CA ARG A 609 4.89 12.96 0.33
C ARG A 609 5.74 13.58 1.44
N GLY A 610 5.91 14.91 1.40
CA GLY A 610 6.76 15.69 2.31
C GLY A 610 8.25 15.65 1.99
N ARG A 611 8.69 14.92 0.96
CA ARG A 611 10.07 14.93 0.48
C ARG A 611 10.25 15.89 -0.69
N THR A 612 11.47 16.39 -0.88
CA THR A 612 11.76 17.20 -2.06
C THR A 612 11.92 16.32 -3.31
N VAL A 613 11.71 16.91 -4.49
CA VAL A 613 12.00 16.25 -5.78
C VAL A 613 13.44 15.73 -5.82
N ARG A 614 14.41 16.53 -5.31
CA ARG A 614 15.81 16.09 -5.18
C ARG A 614 15.95 14.83 -4.32
N GLN A 615 15.36 14.83 -3.14
CA GLN A 615 15.41 13.67 -2.24
C GLN A 615 14.77 12.43 -2.89
N THR A 616 13.66 12.61 -3.60
CA THR A 616 12.97 11.51 -4.29
C THR A 616 13.82 10.92 -5.39
N ILE A 617 14.45 11.75 -6.23
CA ILE A 617 15.29 11.27 -7.34
C ILE A 617 16.59 10.64 -6.80
N LEU A 618 17.35 11.35 -5.97
CA LEU A 618 18.62 10.83 -5.47
C LEU A 618 18.45 9.62 -4.55
N GLY A 619 17.40 9.62 -3.73
CA GLY A 619 17.09 8.46 -2.89
C GLY A 619 16.64 7.25 -3.71
N GLY A 620 15.88 7.46 -4.78
CA GLY A 620 15.52 6.40 -5.72
C GLY A 620 16.74 5.81 -6.43
N TYR A 621 17.67 6.63 -6.86
CA TYR A 621 18.97 6.13 -7.37
C TYR A 621 19.74 5.36 -6.30
N GLY A 622 19.83 5.86 -5.06
CA GLY A 622 20.54 5.19 -3.98
C GLY A 622 19.94 3.83 -3.61
N PHE A 623 18.65 3.81 -3.30
CA PHE A 623 17.98 2.59 -2.83
C PHE A 623 17.55 1.68 -3.98
N GLY A 624 16.97 2.23 -5.05
CA GLY A 624 16.44 1.47 -6.14
C GLY A 624 17.53 0.84 -7.01
N VAL A 625 18.44 1.64 -7.55
CA VAL A 625 19.60 1.12 -8.31
C VAL A 625 20.47 0.22 -7.44
N GLY A 626 20.62 0.56 -6.14
CA GLY A 626 21.32 -0.29 -5.19
C GLY A 626 20.76 -1.70 -5.10
N SER A 627 19.43 -1.86 -5.14
CA SER A 627 18.77 -3.19 -5.09
C SER A 627 19.08 -4.03 -6.32
N THR A 628 18.96 -3.44 -7.50
CA THR A 628 19.20 -4.17 -8.76
C THR A 628 20.69 -4.50 -8.95
N ILE A 629 21.58 -3.54 -8.76
CA ILE A 629 23.04 -3.78 -8.88
C ILE A 629 23.50 -4.88 -7.92
N LEU A 630 23.04 -4.87 -6.67
CA LEU A 630 23.42 -5.87 -5.68
C LEU A 630 23.01 -7.27 -6.10
N SER A 631 21.80 -7.43 -6.66
CA SER A 631 21.30 -8.73 -7.18
C SER A 631 22.18 -9.26 -8.30
N PHE A 632 22.45 -8.43 -9.31
CA PHE A 632 23.25 -8.84 -10.47
C PHE A 632 24.70 -9.11 -10.13
N ILE A 633 25.30 -8.34 -9.22
CA ILE A 633 26.67 -8.59 -8.76
C ILE A 633 26.76 -9.92 -8.03
N ILE A 634 25.85 -10.19 -7.10
CA ILE A 634 25.95 -11.40 -6.25
C ILE A 634 25.58 -12.65 -7.07
N MET A 635 24.39 -12.69 -7.63
CA MET A 635 23.87 -13.90 -8.29
C MET A 635 24.60 -14.19 -9.62
N GLY A 636 24.80 -13.14 -10.42
CA GLY A 636 25.47 -13.27 -11.74
C GLY A 636 26.94 -13.63 -11.60
N ASN A 637 27.69 -12.95 -10.71
CA ASN A 637 29.09 -13.24 -10.56
C ASN A 637 29.38 -14.54 -9.81
N GLU A 638 28.45 -15.08 -9.00
CA GLU A 638 28.60 -16.43 -8.43
C GLU A 638 28.72 -17.47 -9.55
N SER A 639 27.75 -17.49 -10.48
CA SER A 639 27.75 -18.44 -11.60
C SER A 639 28.84 -18.14 -12.64
N MET A 640 29.09 -16.85 -12.94
CA MET A 640 30.18 -16.44 -13.83
C MET A 640 31.55 -16.81 -13.24
N GLY A 641 31.74 -16.71 -11.94
CA GLY A 641 32.95 -17.15 -11.25
C GLY A 641 33.17 -18.66 -11.37
N MET A 642 32.12 -19.47 -11.30
CA MET A 642 32.22 -20.92 -11.55
C MET A 642 32.64 -21.23 -12.98
N GLN A 643 32.10 -20.50 -13.98
CA GLN A 643 32.51 -20.60 -15.39
C GLN A 643 33.97 -20.24 -15.57
N MET A 644 34.41 -19.10 -15.09
CA MET A 644 35.75 -18.55 -15.33
C MET A 644 36.83 -19.32 -14.55
N THR A 645 36.47 -19.98 -13.45
CA THR A 645 37.39 -20.87 -12.70
C THR A 645 37.39 -22.32 -13.18
N GLY A 646 36.64 -22.64 -14.22
CA GLY A 646 36.55 -24.01 -14.80
C GLY A 646 35.78 -25.02 -13.94
N LYS A 647 35.00 -24.57 -12.95
CA LYS A 647 34.16 -25.43 -12.11
C LYS A 647 32.88 -25.91 -12.84
N ALA A 648 32.45 -25.15 -13.84
CA ALA A 648 31.31 -25.47 -14.69
C ALA A 648 31.45 -24.80 -16.06
N ASP A 649 30.78 -25.30 -17.08
CA ASP A 649 30.68 -24.70 -18.40
C ASP A 649 29.22 -24.43 -18.79
N PHE A 650 28.68 -23.33 -18.24
CA PHE A 650 27.29 -22.94 -18.46
C PHE A 650 27.06 -22.38 -19.87
N ILE A 651 28.08 -21.76 -20.48
CA ILE A 651 28.00 -21.24 -21.85
C ILE A 651 27.81 -22.38 -22.84
N ALA A 652 28.65 -23.43 -22.74
CA ALA A 652 28.51 -24.60 -23.59
C ALA A 652 27.20 -25.37 -23.33
N GLN A 653 26.77 -25.46 -22.08
CA GLN A 653 25.49 -26.06 -21.75
C GLN A 653 24.33 -25.30 -22.39
N TYR A 654 24.30 -23.97 -22.28
CA TYR A 654 23.27 -23.14 -22.90
C TYR A 654 23.29 -23.23 -24.42
N ALA A 655 24.46 -23.19 -25.03
CA ALA A 655 24.59 -23.33 -26.49
C ALA A 655 24.09 -24.70 -27.02
N LYS A 656 24.22 -25.75 -26.21
CA LYS A 656 23.78 -27.11 -26.58
C LYS A 656 22.29 -27.34 -26.34
N GLU A 657 21.77 -26.90 -25.19
CA GLU A 657 20.44 -27.27 -24.73
C GLU A 657 19.39 -26.15 -24.98
N GLY A 658 19.82 -24.89 -25.06
CA GLY A 658 18.93 -23.75 -25.19
C GLY A 658 18.00 -23.51 -23.97
N ASP A 659 18.15 -24.32 -22.91
CA ASP A 659 17.29 -24.27 -21.72
C ASP A 659 17.91 -23.41 -20.61
N LEU A 660 17.50 -22.11 -20.55
CA LEU A 660 17.93 -21.19 -19.51
C LEU A 660 17.47 -21.61 -18.11
N TYR A 661 16.30 -22.22 -17.98
CA TYR A 661 15.75 -22.64 -16.71
C TYR A 661 16.52 -23.81 -16.11
N GLY A 662 16.78 -24.82 -16.91
CA GLY A 662 17.62 -25.95 -16.52
C GLY A 662 19.04 -25.50 -16.16
N MET A 663 19.60 -24.57 -16.92
CA MET A 663 20.90 -23.97 -16.62
C MET A 663 20.93 -23.24 -15.27
N ILE A 664 19.95 -22.41 -14.96
CA ILE A 664 19.85 -21.73 -13.64
C ILE A 664 19.77 -22.77 -12.51
N ILE A 665 18.98 -23.82 -12.69
CA ILE A 665 18.92 -24.92 -11.70
C ILE A 665 20.30 -25.59 -11.56
N ALA A 666 20.99 -25.84 -12.64
CA ALA A 666 22.35 -26.41 -12.60
C ALA A 666 23.35 -25.48 -11.85
N MET A 667 23.24 -24.17 -12.05
CA MET A 667 24.01 -23.17 -11.28
C MET A 667 23.75 -23.31 -9.78
N ILE A 668 22.47 -23.31 -9.38
CA ILE A 668 22.06 -23.39 -7.98
C ILE A 668 22.48 -24.72 -7.36
N GLN A 669 22.41 -25.83 -8.10
CA GLN A 669 22.82 -27.15 -7.63
C GLN A 669 24.33 -27.22 -7.31
N LYS A 670 25.15 -26.32 -7.83
CA LYS A 670 26.58 -26.19 -7.48
C LYS A 670 26.82 -25.44 -6.15
N ILE A 671 25.83 -24.72 -5.67
CA ILE A 671 25.92 -23.98 -4.39
C ILE A 671 25.69 -24.99 -3.24
N PRO A 672 26.44 -24.88 -2.12
CA PRO A 672 26.22 -25.73 -0.96
C PRO A 672 24.74 -25.64 -0.48
N CYS A 673 24.23 -26.76 0.04
CA CYS A 673 22.83 -26.88 0.47
C CYS A 673 21.82 -26.44 -0.61
N ALA A 674 22.01 -26.82 -1.87
CA ALA A 674 21.17 -26.47 -3.01
C ALA A 674 19.65 -26.64 -2.75
N PRO A 675 19.14 -27.70 -2.07
CA PRO A 675 17.73 -27.79 -1.76
C PRO A 675 17.20 -26.63 -0.90
N LEU A 676 18.00 -26.13 0.05
CA LEU A 676 17.64 -24.94 0.84
C LEU A 676 17.59 -23.69 -0.03
N VAL A 677 18.58 -23.51 -0.90
CA VAL A 677 18.65 -22.37 -1.83
C VAL A 677 17.46 -22.38 -2.79
N LEU A 678 17.10 -23.53 -3.36
CA LEU A 678 15.93 -23.71 -4.23
C LEU A 678 14.62 -23.42 -3.49
N ALA A 679 14.47 -23.88 -2.25
CA ALA A 679 13.29 -23.62 -1.44
C ALA A 679 13.14 -22.12 -1.10
N VAL A 680 14.22 -21.46 -0.71
CA VAL A 680 14.24 -20.02 -0.43
C VAL A 680 13.99 -19.21 -1.70
N LEU A 681 14.59 -19.60 -2.84
CA LEU A 681 14.33 -18.99 -4.14
C LEU A 681 12.84 -19.07 -4.50
N LEU A 682 12.24 -20.25 -4.39
CA LEU A 682 10.82 -20.47 -4.70
C LEU A 682 9.91 -19.62 -3.82
N LEU A 683 10.14 -19.61 -2.50
CA LEU A 683 9.38 -18.78 -1.56
C LEU A 683 9.54 -17.29 -1.85
N THR A 684 10.76 -16.85 -2.19
CA THR A 684 11.03 -15.45 -2.55
C THR A 684 10.28 -15.04 -3.81
N MET A 685 10.28 -15.88 -4.85
CA MET A 685 9.57 -15.62 -6.10
C MET A 685 8.05 -15.58 -5.90
N ILE A 686 7.46 -16.49 -5.09
CA ILE A 686 6.04 -16.48 -4.76
C ILE A 686 5.67 -15.18 -4.03
N ALA A 687 6.49 -14.77 -3.07
CA ALA A 687 6.27 -13.58 -2.30
C ALA A 687 6.38 -12.30 -3.15
N PHE A 688 7.35 -12.22 -4.08
CA PHE A 688 7.46 -11.13 -5.06
C PHE A 688 6.26 -11.08 -5.98
N TYR A 689 5.81 -12.21 -6.47
CA TYR A 689 4.61 -12.27 -7.31
C TYR A 689 3.38 -11.75 -6.59
N ALA A 690 3.14 -12.22 -5.37
CA ALA A 690 1.99 -11.79 -4.58
C ALA A 690 1.97 -10.27 -4.35
N THR A 691 3.12 -9.69 -4.00
CA THR A 691 3.23 -8.24 -3.73
C THR A 691 3.15 -7.39 -5.00
N SER A 692 3.77 -7.81 -6.10
CA SER A 692 3.72 -7.10 -7.38
C SER A 692 2.32 -7.10 -7.97
N PHE A 693 1.64 -8.26 -8.00
CA PHE A 693 0.28 -8.36 -8.53
C PHE A 693 -0.75 -7.58 -7.74
N ASP A 694 -0.63 -7.58 -6.42
CA ASP A 694 -1.49 -6.82 -5.53
C ASP A 694 -1.46 -5.32 -5.90
N SER A 695 -0.26 -4.77 -6.07
CA SER A 695 -0.03 -3.39 -6.49
C SER A 695 -0.57 -3.11 -7.90
N ILE A 696 -0.34 -4.02 -8.85
CA ILE A 696 -0.81 -3.89 -10.24
C ILE A 696 -2.32 -3.97 -10.31
N ALA A 697 -2.94 -4.98 -9.67
CA ALA A 697 -4.38 -5.16 -9.64
C ALA A 697 -5.10 -3.95 -9.02
N LEU A 698 -4.54 -3.37 -7.96
CA LEU A 698 -5.05 -2.14 -7.38
C LEU A 698 -4.94 -0.96 -8.37
N THR A 699 -3.79 -0.81 -9.01
CA THR A 699 -3.56 0.28 -9.99
C THR A 699 -4.54 0.20 -11.16
N VAL A 700 -4.67 -0.95 -11.83
CA VAL A 700 -5.62 -1.08 -12.95
C VAL A 700 -7.08 -0.96 -12.49
N SER A 701 -7.38 -1.38 -11.27
CA SER A 701 -8.71 -1.17 -10.68
C SER A 701 -9.04 0.32 -10.53
N CYS A 702 -8.06 1.14 -10.15
CA CYS A 702 -8.23 2.61 -10.10
C CYS A 702 -8.48 3.21 -11.48
N TYR A 703 -7.85 2.68 -12.55
CA TYR A 703 -8.12 3.10 -13.94
C TYR A 703 -9.55 2.82 -14.39
N SER A 704 -10.21 1.83 -13.79
CA SER A 704 -11.62 1.52 -14.11
C SER A 704 -12.60 2.62 -13.70
N TYR A 705 -12.21 3.56 -12.83
CA TYR A 705 -13.09 4.62 -12.34
C TYR A 705 -12.76 5.97 -12.95
N ARG A 706 -13.77 6.72 -13.43
CA ARG A 706 -13.60 8.11 -13.92
C ARG A 706 -13.14 9.05 -12.82
N ARG A 707 -13.63 8.87 -11.60
CA ARG A 707 -13.19 9.54 -10.38
C ARG A 707 -13.29 8.58 -9.22
N LEU A 708 -12.23 8.45 -8.46
CA LEU A 708 -12.22 7.76 -7.16
C LEU A 708 -12.05 8.83 -6.09
N GLU A 709 -12.89 8.82 -5.06
CA GLU A 709 -12.75 9.75 -3.93
C GLU A 709 -11.44 9.47 -3.17
N GLU A 710 -10.85 10.53 -2.62
CA GLU A 710 -9.61 10.40 -1.84
C GLU A 710 -9.81 9.42 -0.67
N GLY A 711 -8.89 8.47 -0.51
CA GLY A 711 -8.97 7.45 0.54
C GLY A 711 -9.91 6.27 0.26
N LYS A 712 -10.74 6.32 -0.82
CA LYS A 712 -11.57 5.17 -1.19
C LYS A 712 -10.84 4.22 -2.12
N GLN A 713 -11.02 2.93 -1.87
CA GLN A 713 -10.53 1.86 -2.73
C GLN A 713 -11.57 1.49 -3.81
N PRO A 714 -11.13 0.97 -4.96
CA PRO A 714 -12.03 0.35 -5.94
C PRO A 714 -12.91 -0.73 -5.31
N SER A 715 -14.10 -0.97 -5.87
CA SER A 715 -14.97 -2.02 -5.36
C SER A 715 -14.32 -3.40 -5.45
N LYS A 716 -14.61 -4.27 -4.48
CA LYS A 716 -14.06 -5.65 -4.43
C LYS A 716 -14.36 -6.44 -5.71
N GLY A 717 -15.49 -6.20 -6.37
CA GLY A 717 -15.86 -6.84 -7.64
C GLY A 717 -14.93 -6.43 -8.80
N ILE A 718 -14.59 -5.14 -8.92
CA ILE A 718 -13.63 -4.66 -9.93
C ILE A 718 -12.22 -5.17 -9.63
N GLN A 719 -11.82 -5.17 -8.37
CA GLN A 719 -10.51 -5.73 -7.96
C GLN A 719 -10.42 -7.22 -8.33
N LEU A 720 -11.44 -8.02 -7.99
CA LEU A 720 -11.49 -9.44 -8.34
C LEU A 720 -11.46 -9.67 -9.85
N MET A 721 -12.23 -8.89 -10.61
CA MET A 721 -12.23 -8.97 -12.08
C MET A 721 -10.81 -8.76 -12.64
N TRP A 722 -10.10 -7.73 -12.17
CA TRP A 722 -8.74 -7.46 -12.62
C TRP A 722 -7.74 -8.52 -12.17
N CYS A 723 -7.89 -9.07 -10.94
CA CYS A 723 -7.08 -10.18 -10.48
C CYS A 723 -7.16 -11.38 -11.43
N LEU A 724 -8.37 -11.73 -11.88
CA LEU A 724 -8.58 -12.83 -12.81
C LEU A 724 -8.05 -12.51 -14.22
N LEU A 725 -8.27 -11.29 -14.72
CA LEU A 725 -7.81 -10.89 -16.05
C LEU A 725 -6.28 -10.84 -16.15
N LEU A 726 -5.59 -10.40 -15.11
CA LEU A 726 -4.13 -10.31 -15.07
C LEU A 726 -3.43 -11.68 -15.21
N ILE A 727 -4.06 -12.76 -14.79
CA ILE A 727 -3.47 -14.09 -14.87
C ILE A 727 -3.76 -14.80 -16.21
N LEU A 728 -4.85 -14.45 -16.88
CA LEU A 728 -5.23 -15.12 -18.13
C LEU A 728 -4.23 -14.91 -19.24
N PHE A 729 -3.63 -13.73 -19.34
CA PHE A 729 -2.67 -13.43 -20.40
C PHE A 729 -1.32 -14.16 -20.24
N PRO A 730 -0.68 -14.19 -19.06
CA PRO A 730 0.47 -15.05 -18.82
C PRO A 730 0.20 -16.52 -19.15
N ILE A 731 -0.95 -17.07 -18.75
CA ILE A 731 -1.33 -18.44 -19.07
C ILE A 731 -1.40 -18.65 -20.59
N ALA A 732 -2.04 -17.74 -21.32
CA ALA A 732 -2.14 -17.82 -22.78
C ALA A 732 -0.76 -17.80 -23.46
N LEU A 733 0.18 -16.97 -22.97
CA LEU A 733 1.55 -16.92 -23.49
C LEU A 733 2.35 -18.19 -23.17
N VAL A 734 2.16 -18.79 -22.01
CA VAL A 734 2.80 -20.07 -21.66
C VAL A 734 2.33 -21.19 -22.58
N PHE A 735 1.04 -21.26 -22.91
CA PHE A 735 0.50 -22.25 -23.84
C PHE A 735 0.98 -22.07 -25.28
N SER A 736 1.28 -20.85 -25.70
CA SER A 736 1.73 -20.59 -27.08
C SER A 736 3.19 -20.96 -27.32
N GLU A 737 3.88 -21.58 -26.34
CA GLU A 737 5.32 -21.89 -26.40
C GLU A 737 6.16 -20.69 -26.87
N SER A 738 5.79 -19.51 -26.44
CA SER A 738 6.38 -18.25 -26.89
C SER A 738 7.88 -18.22 -26.57
N SER A 739 8.69 -18.05 -27.58
CA SER A 739 10.13 -17.87 -27.40
C SER A 739 10.42 -16.55 -26.65
N MET A 740 11.59 -16.44 -26.01
CA MET A 740 12.05 -15.20 -25.37
C MET A 740 11.95 -14.01 -26.35
N SER A 741 12.25 -14.23 -27.63
CA SER A 741 12.12 -13.22 -28.70
C SER A 741 10.69 -12.68 -28.86
N ASN A 742 9.67 -13.52 -28.71
CA ASN A 742 8.26 -13.07 -28.81
C ASN A 742 7.86 -12.21 -27.61
N LEU A 743 8.29 -12.59 -26.40
CA LEU A 743 8.04 -11.82 -25.18
C LEU A 743 8.70 -10.43 -25.23
N GLN A 744 9.95 -10.38 -25.72
CA GLN A 744 10.65 -9.12 -25.97
C GLN A 744 9.91 -8.24 -26.99
N SER A 745 9.36 -8.86 -28.04
CA SER A 745 8.62 -8.15 -29.10
C SER A 745 7.36 -7.47 -28.57
N VAL A 746 6.60 -8.13 -27.69
CA VAL A 746 5.39 -7.54 -27.07
C VAL A 746 5.74 -6.27 -26.28
N SER A 747 6.82 -6.29 -25.51
CA SER A 747 7.28 -5.14 -24.74
C SER A 747 7.69 -3.97 -25.66
N ILE A 748 8.47 -4.21 -26.72
CA ILE A 748 8.91 -3.18 -27.67
C ILE A 748 7.70 -2.50 -28.32
N VAL A 749 6.72 -3.31 -28.78
CA VAL A 749 5.52 -2.78 -29.45
C VAL A 749 4.67 -1.93 -28.49
N ALA A 750 4.45 -2.42 -27.27
CA ALA A 750 3.66 -1.70 -26.28
C ALA A 750 4.33 -0.38 -25.79
N ALA A 751 5.66 -0.38 -25.70
CA ALA A 751 6.43 0.75 -25.22
C ALA A 751 6.47 1.93 -26.19
N PHE A 752 6.35 1.72 -27.50
CA PHE A 752 6.45 2.78 -28.48
C PHE A 752 5.46 3.93 -28.23
N PRO A 753 4.14 3.70 -28.16
CA PRO A 753 3.19 4.75 -27.84
C PRO A 753 3.33 5.28 -26.38
N ILE A 754 3.74 4.45 -25.44
CA ILE A 754 3.96 4.85 -24.05
C ILE A 754 5.11 5.85 -23.94
N GLY A 755 6.17 5.70 -24.69
CA GLY A 755 7.27 6.67 -24.72
C GLY A 755 6.79 8.08 -25.12
N ILE A 756 5.88 8.19 -26.09
CA ILE A 756 5.25 9.47 -26.46
C ILE A 756 4.47 10.04 -25.27
N VAL A 757 3.70 9.21 -24.58
CA VAL A 757 2.93 9.63 -23.39
C VAL A 757 3.86 10.08 -22.26
N ILE A 758 4.97 9.35 -22.02
CA ILE A 758 6.01 9.74 -21.05
C ILE A 758 6.53 11.16 -21.36
N LEU A 759 6.87 11.45 -22.62
CA LEU A 759 7.32 12.78 -23.03
C LEU A 759 6.24 13.86 -22.79
N MET A 760 4.97 13.54 -23.00
CA MET A 760 3.86 14.46 -22.69
C MET A 760 3.73 14.71 -21.19
N ILE A 761 3.85 13.69 -20.36
CA ILE A 761 3.82 13.83 -18.89
C ILE A 761 4.96 14.72 -18.42
N VAL A 762 6.16 14.46 -18.92
CA VAL A 762 7.37 15.23 -18.60
C VAL A 762 7.21 16.71 -18.99
N ALA A 763 6.78 16.97 -20.22
CA ALA A 763 6.53 18.35 -20.69
C ALA A 763 5.45 19.05 -19.85
N GLY A 764 4.39 18.31 -19.49
CA GLY A 764 3.33 18.77 -18.59
C GLY A 764 3.84 19.12 -17.20
N PHE A 765 4.65 18.26 -16.63
CA PHE A 765 5.29 18.46 -15.32
C PHE A 765 6.20 19.68 -15.32
N LEU A 766 7.10 19.82 -16.29
CA LEU A 766 8.01 20.97 -16.38
C LEU A 766 7.25 22.29 -16.50
N LYS A 767 6.17 22.34 -17.32
CA LYS A 767 5.30 23.50 -17.46
C LYS A 767 4.61 23.86 -16.14
N ASP A 768 4.01 22.88 -15.47
CA ASP A 768 3.20 23.10 -14.26
C ASP A 768 4.10 23.40 -13.03
N ALA A 769 5.21 22.70 -12.87
CA ALA A 769 6.19 22.93 -11.82
C ALA A 769 6.92 24.28 -12.03
N GLY A 770 7.18 24.67 -13.29
CA GLY A 770 7.74 25.98 -13.61
C GLY A 770 6.80 27.14 -13.25
N ALA A 771 5.48 26.97 -13.48
CA ALA A 771 4.46 27.92 -13.04
C ALA A 771 4.39 28.01 -11.52
N TYR A 772 4.40 26.88 -10.83
CA TYR A 772 4.42 26.79 -9.36
C TYR A 772 5.62 27.52 -8.74
N LEU A 773 6.81 27.34 -9.29
CA LEU A 773 8.02 28.05 -8.81
C LEU A 773 7.91 29.57 -8.99
N LYS A 774 7.30 30.04 -10.09
CA LYS A 774 7.05 31.48 -10.29
C LYS A 774 6.00 32.02 -9.33
N GLU A 775 4.94 31.26 -9.05
CA GLU A 775 3.91 31.59 -8.04
C GLU A 775 4.54 31.74 -6.64
N ARG A 776 5.48 30.84 -6.30
CA ARG A 776 6.21 30.84 -5.03
C ARG A 776 7.16 32.03 -4.87
N GLN A 777 7.78 32.48 -5.95
CA GLN A 777 8.68 33.66 -5.91
C GLN A 777 7.96 34.99 -5.73
N LYS A 778 6.64 35.01 -6.01
CA LYS A 778 5.78 36.20 -5.86
C LYS A 778 5.15 36.33 -4.46
N LYS A 779 5.11 35.23 -3.70
CA LYS A 779 4.74 35.19 -2.28
C LYS A 779 5.97 35.39 -1.39
#